data_624d05744d06ea1c90086ac798d1d000
#
_entry.id   624d05744d06ea1c90086ac798d1d000
#
_cell.length_a   1.000
_cell.length_b   1.000
_cell.length_c   1.000
_cell.angle_alpha   90.00
_cell.angle_beta   90.00
_cell.angle_gamma   90.00
#
_symmetry.space_group_name_H-M   'P 1'
#
loop_
_entity.id
_entity.type
_entity.pdbx_description
1 polymer ?
#
loop_
_entity_poly.entity_id
_entity_poly.type
_entity_poly.pdbx_seq_one_letter_code
_entity_poly.pdbx_strand_id
1 'polypeptide(L)'
;MHPLVVLPALLLAFQQPGAPAAPAGQRASPVTRIEVQPARRTITAGDSVRLSLRALDASGRPVPNAVLAVKMLGGDGEGAMRDTTMWLVASSVGKFPLALIALVPGSQPFVDSTSVEFFGVPGPTARIDLFPDSATIVPGQSLRLGAIPYSKANDRATDTVRWRSSAPRIVSVDRDGVITAHSAGRARVTAAARGVTSTVDVRVLSGQLGSLALSPERPSVRQGDVVPFTLEARDAAGRPIAGLTPTWSFSPGDGQLGADGHFVAYRPGAYTVTATLGRHAVSTNVTVREREVRRSVTVVGRLPRTTFATSEVWIHPNGTVAYLGTHMGGDRVYAIDISDPGNPVVVDSIMANTRLVNDMQTTPDGNYMVFTREGAADRKNGIVIADTHDPLHPKELAQFTDGVAGGVHSVYIYEHPQYGRFVYLTNDGTGAIDIVNLSDPAKPVRAGEWRTDRPDAARYVHDLDIVDGLLYASYWNDGLVILDIGNGKWGGRPDKPVLVSQYKYNLDSLYRDVEDVSAPGFTRGTHTAWRQRGGKYVFIADEVYLNGSIQGARDASSSRMYGTLQVIDVSDIEHPRSVAWYTPEMGGVHNVWQAGDTLYLGAYDAGFHVFDVSGELKGDLRAQQREMASLNTADMGGVVKNAAFDWGVVVNPKDGLAYVNDFNNGLWVVRVNPRRSRTPAIP
;
A
#
# COMPACT_ATOMS: atom_id res chain seq x y z
N MET A 1 -3.18 42.38 15.99
CA MET A 1 -4.57 41.95 15.91
C MET A 1 -4.99 41.98 14.44
N HIS A 2 -4.91 40.89 13.74
CA HIS A 2 -5.45 40.71 12.39
C HIS A 2 -6.56 39.67 12.45
N PRO A 3 -7.67 39.84 11.75
CA PRO A 3 -8.80 38.94 11.85
C PRO A 3 -8.51 37.65 11.08
N LEU A 4 -8.17 36.60 11.83
CA LEU A 4 -8.21 35.22 11.39
C LEU A 4 -9.65 34.73 11.61
N VAL A 5 -10.52 34.85 10.63
CA VAL A 5 -11.80 34.14 10.68
C VAL A 5 -12.31 33.93 9.25
N VAL A 6 -12.74 32.68 8.98
CA VAL A 6 -13.63 32.24 7.88
C VAL A 6 -12.97 31.61 6.65
N LEU A 7 -11.91 30.83 6.75
CA LEU A 7 -11.53 29.97 5.64
C LEU A 7 -12.05 28.50 5.72
N PRO A 8 -12.27 27.85 6.88
CA PRO A 8 -12.63 26.43 6.88
C PRO A 8 -14.06 26.11 6.42
N ALA A 9 -15.01 27.01 6.60
CA ALA A 9 -16.41 26.72 6.28
C ALA A 9 -16.77 26.87 4.79
N LEU A 10 -16.00 27.64 4.01
CA LEU A 10 -16.24 27.78 2.58
C LEU A 10 -15.58 26.70 1.73
N LEU A 11 -14.52 26.09 2.23
CA LEU A 11 -13.80 25.01 1.54
C LEU A 11 -14.60 23.69 1.51
N LEU A 12 -15.46 23.44 2.50
CA LEU A 12 -16.36 22.29 2.55
C LEU A 12 -17.56 22.38 1.57
N ALA A 13 -17.91 23.58 1.11
CA ALA A 13 -19.06 23.76 0.22
C ALA A 13 -18.78 23.37 -1.25
N PHE A 14 -17.53 23.17 -1.64
CA PHE A 14 -17.16 22.83 -3.02
C PHE A 14 -16.98 21.32 -3.29
N GLN A 15 -17.20 20.48 -2.29
CA GLN A 15 -17.10 19.01 -2.43
C GLN A 15 -18.43 18.33 -2.81
N GLN A 16 -19.54 19.07 -3.00
CA GLN A 16 -20.81 18.48 -3.38
C GLN A 16 -21.26 18.89 -4.78
N PRO A 17 -21.48 17.95 -5.71
CA PRO A 17 -22.34 18.20 -6.86
C PRO A 17 -23.78 18.34 -6.35
N GLY A 18 -24.25 19.57 -6.26
CA GLY A 18 -25.54 19.93 -5.67
C GLY A 18 -25.42 20.96 -4.56
N ALA A 19 -24.35 21.79 -4.60
CA ALA A 19 -24.22 22.92 -3.69
C ALA A 19 -25.51 23.75 -3.69
N PRO A 20 -26.01 24.18 -2.52
CA PRO A 20 -27.16 25.08 -2.46
C PRO A 20 -26.87 26.32 -3.31
N ALA A 21 -27.88 26.77 -4.06
CA ALA A 21 -27.79 27.99 -4.85
C ALA A 21 -27.18 29.12 -4.01
N ALA A 22 -26.22 29.85 -4.58
CA ALA A 22 -25.57 30.97 -3.91
C ALA A 22 -26.61 31.91 -3.27
N PRO A 23 -26.34 32.46 -2.07
CA PRO A 23 -27.26 33.34 -1.41
C PRO A 23 -27.65 34.47 -2.37
N ALA A 24 -28.94 34.67 -2.53
CA ALA A 24 -29.48 35.71 -3.41
C ALA A 24 -28.93 37.08 -2.99
N GLY A 25 -28.14 37.74 -3.87
CA GLY A 25 -27.60 39.06 -3.64
C GLY A 25 -26.10 39.28 -3.86
N GLN A 26 -25.30 38.21 -4.05
CA GLN A 26 -23.87 38.37 -4.37
C GLN A 26 -23.64 38.71 -5.84
N ARG A 27 -22.77 39.71 -6.10
CA ARG A 27 -22.36 40.09 -7.46
C ARG A 27 -21.47 38.98 -8.07
N ALA A 28 -21.48 38.88 -9.40
CA ALA A 28 -20.53 38.00 -10.11
C ALA A 28 -19.08 38.41 -9.76
N SER A 29 -18.18 37.43 -9.77
CA SER A 29 -16.76 37.69 -9.52
C SER A 29 -16.21 38.65 -10.59
N PRO A 30 -15.45 39.70 -10.22
CA PRO A 30 -14.71 40.52 -11.18
C PRO A 30 -13.47 39.77 -11.74
N VAL A 31 -13.08 38.64 -11.14
CA VAL A 31 -11.97 37.80 -11.59
C VAL A 31 -12.43 36.89 -12.74
N THR A 32 -11.66 36.87 -13.81
CA THR A 32 -11.93 36.02 -14.97
C THR A 32 -10.79 35.03 -15.25
N ARG A 33 -9.62 35.24 -14.64
CA ARG A 33 -8.46 34.37 -14.78
C ARG A 33 -7.51 34.49 -13.58
N ILE A 34 -6.83 33.41 -13.24
CA ILE A 34 -5.73 33.42 -12.26
C ILE A 34 -4.45 33.02 -12.97
N GLU A 35 -3.46 33.89 -12.95
CA GLU A 35 -2.10 33.54 -13.43
C GLU A 35 -1.29 32.90 -12.31
N VAL A 36 -0.51 31.85 -12.68
CA VAL A 36 0.36 31.10 -11.77
C VAL A 36 1.80 31.18 -12.25
N GLN A 37 2.70 31.55 -11.36
CA GLN A 37 4.16 31.45 -11.57
C GLN A 37 4.75 30.46 -10.57
N PRO A 38 5.81 29.74 -10.92
CA PRO A 38 6.57 29.82 -12.18
C PRO A 38 5.83 29.17 -13.34
N ALA A 39 6.18 29.56 -14.57
CA ALA A 39 5.67 28.98 -15.80
C ALA A 39 6.14 27.51 -15.99
N ARG A 40 7.31 27.17 -15.44
CA ARG A 40 7.80 25.78 -15.43
C ARG A 40 6.94 24.94 -14.48
N ARG A 41 6.36 23.87 -15.01
CA ARG A 41 5.41 23.00 -14.29
C ARG A 41 6.04 21.70 -13.77
N THR A 42 7.34 21.51 -13.90
CA THR A 42 8.06 20.31 -13.39
C THR A 42 8.81 20.62 -12.11
N ILE A 43 8.66 19.74 -11.10
CA ILE A 43 9.31 19.81 -9.81
C ILE A 43 9.98 18.45 -9.57
N THR A 44 11.23 18.44 -9.10
CA THR A 44 11.88 17.18 -8.68
C THR A 44 11.17 16.61 -7.46
N ALA A 45 10.88 15.31 -7.45
CA ALA A 45 10.31 14.65 -6.29
C ALA A 45 11.21 14.85 -5.06
N GLY A 46 10.60 15.29 -3.96
CA GLY A 46 11.28 15.72 -2.74
C GLY A 46 11.63 17.21 -2.70
N ASP A 47 11.51 17.96 -3.80
CA ASP A 47 11.71 19.40 -3.84
C ASP A 47 10.40 20.18 -3.71
N SER A 48 10.53 21.49 -3.55
CA SER A 48 9.39 22.41 -3.46
C SER A 48 9.55 23.60 -4.36
N VAL A 49 8.42 24.20 -4.74
CA VAL A 49 8.37 25.45 -5.52
C VAL A 49 7.39 26.43 -4.88
N ARG A 50 7.80 27.68 -4.80
CA ARG A 50 6.91 28.75 -4.35
C ARG A 50 6.03 29.21 -5.50
N LEU A 51 4.70 29.18 -5.30
CA LEU A 51 3.74 29.69 -6.25
C LEU A 51 3.50 31.19 -6.02
N SER A 52 3.39 31.93 -7.11
CA SER A 52 2.92 33.32 -7.11
C SER A 52 1.68 33.40 -7.99
N LEU A 53 0.59 33.90 -7.42
CA LEU A 53 -0.71 33.96 -8.05
C LEU A 53 -1.13 35.44 -8.30
N ARG A 54 -1.83 35.69 -9.41
CA ARG A 54 -2.41 37.00 -9.73
C ARG A 54 -3.81 36.82 -10.28
N ALA A 55 -4.81 37.43 -9.60
CA ALA A 55 -6.17 37.49 -10.11
C ALA A 55 -6.28 38.60 -11.14
N LEU A 56 -6.85 38.31 -12.31
CA LEU A 56 -7.00 39.24 -13.43
C LEU A 56 -8.47 39.37 -13.83
N ASP A 57 -8.86 40.59 -14.23
CA ASP A 57 -10.15 40.90 -14.84
C ASP A 57 -10.18 40.55 -16.34
N ALA A 58 -11.31 40.75 -16.99
CA ALA A 58 -11.49 40.45 -18.41
C ALA A 58 -10.57 41.31 -19.35
N SER A 59 -10.02 42.41 -18.84
CA SER A 59 -9.06 43.24 -19.58
C SER A 59 -7.59 42.88 -19.27
N GLY A 60 -7.36 41.85 -18.44
CA GLY A 60 -6.03 41.41 -18.03
C GLY A 60 -5.38 42.27 -16.93
N ARG A 61 -6.12 43.13 -16.27
CA ARG A 61 -5.61 43.98 -15.18
C ARG A 61 -5.78 43.26 -13.84
N PRO A 62 -4.83 43.45 -12.88
CA PRO A 62 -4.95 42.88 -11.55
C PRO A 62 -6.22 43.33 -10.83
N VAL A 63 -6.96 42.40 -10.24
CA VAL A 63 -8.14 42.70 -9.42
C VAL A 63 -7.68 43.04 -8.00
N PRO A 64 -7.92 44.25 -7.50
CA PRO A 64 -7.49 44.62 -6.16
C PRO A 64 -8.31 43.89 -5.10
N ASN A 65 -7.70 43.67 -3.93
CA ASN A 65 -8.30 42.99 -2.77
C ASN A 65 -8.77 41.56 -3.01
N ALA A 66 -8.31 40.88 -4.08
CA ALA A 66 -8.57 39.49 -4.29
C ALA A 66 -7.69 38.63 -3.32
N VAL A 67 -8.33 37.81 -2.49
CA VAL A 67 -7.67 36.78 -1.69
C VAL A 67 -7.56 35.54 -2.53
N LEU A 68 -6.34 35.06 -2.73
CA LEU A 68 -6.03 33.91 -3.58
C LEU A 68 -5.74 32.70 -2.73
N ALA A 69 -6.34 31.57 -3.09
CA ALA A 69 -6.12 30.29 -2.48
C ALA A 69 -5.86 29.24 -3.56
N VAL A 70 -5.16 28.20 -3.19
CA VAL A 70 -4.88 27.01 -4.02
C VAL A 70 -5.39 25.79 -3.27
N LYS A 71 -6.08 24.92 -3.98
CA LYS A 71 -6.47 23.61 -3.47
C LYS A 71 -5.88 22.55 -4.38
N MET A 72 -5.24 21.54 -3.79
CA MET A 72 -4.90 20.33 -4.52
C MET A 72 -6.17 19.56 -4.86
N LEU A 73 -6.24 19.05 -6.10
CA LEU A 73 -7.37 18.24 -6.57
C LEU A 73 -7.10 16.75 -6.40
N GLY A 74 -5.90 16.34 -6.01
CA GLY A 74 -5.58 15.01 -5.52
C GLY A 74 -5.89 14.90 -4.03
N GLY A 75 -5.94 13.70 -3.48
CA GLY A 75 -6.07 13.50 -2.04
C GLY A 75 -4.91 14.13 -1.27
N ASP A 76 -5.04 14.17 0.04
CA ASP A 76 -4.09 14.83 0.93
C ASP A 76 -2.65 14.25 0.87
N GLY A 77 -2.47 13.12 0.18
CA GLY A 77 -1.21 12.42 0.07
C GLY A 77 -0.32 12.75 -1.14
N GLU A 78 -0.78 13.50 -2.13
CA GLU A 78 -0.01 13.63 -3.39
C GLU A 78 0.89 14.87 -3.46
N GLY A 79 0.67 15.84 -2.62
CA GLY A 79 1.49 17.03 -2.49
C GLY A 79 0.99 17.87 -1.35
N ALA A 80 1.88 18.56 -0.66
CA ALA A 80 1.50 19.49 0.40
C ALA A 80 1.51 20.93 -0.10
N MET A 81 0.39 21.62 0.06
CA MET A 81 0.31 23.06 -0.03
C MET A 81 0.37 23.62 1.39
N ARG A 82 1.37 24.44 1.65
CA ARG A 82 1.39 25.28 2.85
C ARG A 82 0.56 26.51 2.56
N ASP A 83 -0.70 26.49 2.94
CA ASP A 83 -1.74 27.46 2.58
C ASP A 83 -1.33 28.93 2.74
N THR A 84 -0.55 29.24 3.77
CA THR A 84 -0.13 30.62 4.06
C THR A 84 1.13 31.07 3.32
N THR A 85 1.92 30.13 2.80
CA THR A 85 3.23 30.43 2.20
C THR A 85 3.30 30.16 0.70
N MET A 86 2.23 29.55 0.12
CA MET A 86 2.14 29.19 -1.30
C MET A 86 3.30 28.29 -1.78
N TRP A 87 3.77 27.38 -0.94
CA TRP A 87 4.76 26.39 -1.32
C TRP A 87 4.07 25.10 -1.76
N LEU A 88 4.31 24.67 -3.00
CA LEU A 88 3.96 23.36 -3.51
C LEU A 88 5.16 22.44 -3.34
N VAL A 89 4.98 21.32 -2.67
CA VAL A 89 5.98 20.27 -2.48
C VAL A 89 5.61 19.07 -3.32
N ALA A 90 6.51 18.61 -4.20
CA ALA A 90 6.31 17.37 -4.94
C ALA A 90 6.70 16.19 -4.04
N SER A 91 5.74 15.51 -3.45
CA SER A 91 5.98 14.35 -2.57
C SER A 91 6.40 13.10 -3.34
N SER A 92 5.95 12.96 -4.58
CA SER A 92 6.18 11.79 -5.43
C SER A 92 6.39 12.19 -6.89
N VAL A 93 6.66 11.21 -7.72
CA VAL A 93 6.59 11.32 -9.18
C VAL A 93 5.14 11.22 -9.60
N GLY A 94 4.67 12.12 -10.46
CA GLY A 94 3.30 12.11 -10.97
C GLY A 94 2.72 13.51 -11.17
N LYS A 95 1.41 13.58 -11.40
CA LYS A 95 0.69 14.82 -11.63
C LYS A 95 0.18 15.42 -10.31
N PHE A 96 0.26 16.73 -10.20
CA PHE A 96 -0.28 17.52 -9.09
C PHE A 96 -1.24 18.57 -9.65
N PRO A 97 -2.52 18.22 -9.86
CA PRO A 97 -3.53 19.16 -10.34
C PRO A 97 -3.97 20.10 -9.22
N LEU A 98 -4.02 21.39 -9.52
CA LEU A 98 -4.37 22.45 -8.59
C LEU A 98 -5.63 23.18 -9.05
N ALA A 99 -6.62 23.33 -8.17
CA ALA A 99 -7.69 24.30 -8.33
C ALA A 99 -7.26 25.65 -7.76
N LEU A 100 -7.49 26.70 -8.52
CA LEU A 100 -7.18 28.06 -8.14
C LEU A 100 -8.46 28.80 -7.76
N ILE A 101 -8.45 29.48 -6.63
CA ILE A 101 -9.63 30.14 -6.08
C ILE A 101 -9.27 31.60 -5.82
N ALA A 102 -10.15 32.50 -6.26
CA ALA A 102 -10.09 33.94 -5.90
C ALA A 102 -11.36 34.35 -5.18
N LEU A 103 -11.20 34.98 -4.03
CA LEU A 103 -12.27 35.55 -3.22
C LEU A 103 -12.16 37.08 -3.24
N VAL A 104 -13.19 37.75 -3.71
CA VAL A 104 -13.27 39.20 -3.66
C VAL A 104 -14.45 39.59 -2.76
N PRO A 105 -14.27 40.48 -1.76
CA PRO A 105 -15.34 40.86 -0.84
C PRO A 105 -16.60 41.31 -1.56
N GLY A 106 -17.76 40.76 -1.20
CA GLY A 106 -19.05 41.09 -1.78
C GLY A 106 -19.36 40.49 -3.15
N SER A 107 -18.52 39.62 -3.65
CA SER A 107 -18.75 38.88 -4.90
C SER A 107 -18.70 37.36 -4.69
N GLN A 108 -19.22 36.63 -5.67
CA GLN A 108 -19.10 35.17 -5.71
C GLN A 108 -17.63 34.76 -5.83
N PRO A 109 -17.22 33.62 -5.23
CA PRO A 109 -15.90 33.05 -5.45
C PRO A 109 -15.66 32.76 -6.94
N PHE A 110 -14.49 33.08 -7.45
CA PHE A 110 -14.05 32.60 -8.75
C PHE A 110 -13.23 31.35 -8.53
N VAL A 111 -13.61 30.26 -9.16
CA VAL A 111 -12.86 29.03 -9.21
C VAL A 111 -12.42 28.81 -10.65
N ASP A 112 -11.12 28.78 -10.89
CA ASP A 112 -10.60 28.47 -12.22
C ASP A 112 -10.84 26.97 -12.49
N SER A 113 -11.72 26.70 -13.46
CA SER A 113 -12.08 25.33 -13.84
C SER A 113 -10.99 24.66 -14.69
N THR A 114 -10.04 25.45 -15.20
CA THR A 114 -8.85 24.89 -15.86
C THR A 114 -7.84 24.52 -14.80
N SER A 115 -7.72 23.25 -14.51
CA SER A 115 -6.72 22.79 -13.54
C SER A 115 -5.30 23.14 -14.00
N VAL A 116 -4.54 23.75 -13.10
CA VAL A 116 -3.11 23.96 -13.33
C VAL A 116 -2.37 22.72 -12.87
N GLU A 117 -1.76 22.01 -13.80
CA GLU A 117 -1.01 20.79 -13.48
C GLU A 117 0.48 21.09 -13.29
N PHE A 118 1.02 20.58 -12.19
CA PHE A 118 2.44 20.42 -11.99
C PHE A 118 2.81 18.94 -12.09
N PHE A 119 4.06 18.65 -12.47
CA PHE A 119 4.56 17.29 -12.64
C PHE A 119 5.75 17.06 -11.73
N GLY A 120 5.61 16.14 -10.78
CA GLY A 120 6.72 15.56 -10.05
C GLY A 120 7.55 14.68 -11.00
N VAL A 121 8.84 14.95 -11.08
CA VAL A 121 9.76 14.14 -11.88
C VAL A 121 10.82 13.50 -10.98
N PRO A 122 11.35 12.31 -11.31
CA PRO A 122 12.41 11.69 -10.52
C PRO A 122 13.61 12.62 -10.41
N GLY A 123 14.24 12.62 -9.25
CA GLY A 123 15.53 13.26 -9.05
C GLY A 123 16.66 12.57 -9.85
N PRO A 124 17.85 13.17 -9.89
CA PRO A 124 19.02 12.58 -10.54
C PRO A 124 19.40 11.27 -9.83
N THR A 125 20.03 10.36 -10.60
CA THR A 125 20.52 9.07 -10.09
C THR A 125 21.45 9.29 -8.87
N ALA A 126 21.13 8.63 -7.77
CA ALA A 126 21.92 8.60 -6.54
C ALA A 126 22.48 7.19 -6.24
N ARG A 127 21.83 6.13 -6.73
CA ARG A 127 22.31 4.73 -6.68
C ARG A 127 21.84 3.97 -7.92
N ILE A 128 22.51 2.84 -8.22
CA ILE A 128 22.14 1.92 -9.31
C ILE A 128 22.11 0.51 -8.72
N ASP A 129 20.97 -0.15 -8.79
CA ASP A 129 20.81 -1.55 -8.42
C ASP A 129 21.03 -2.42 -9.67
N LEU A 130 21.81 -3.50 -9.53
CA LEU A 130 22.20 -4.38 -10.62
C LEU A 130 21.62 -5.79 -10.45
N PHE A 131 21.25 -6.41 -11.56
CA PHE A 131 20.71 -7.76 -11.60
C PHE A 131 21.28 -8.55 -12.79
N PRO A 132 21.86 -9.74 -12.56
CA PRO A 132 22.33 -10.22 -11.26
C PRO A 132 23.46 -9.35 -10.71
N ASP A 133 23.73 -9.43 -9.41
CA ASP A 133 24.84 -8.74 -8.72
C ASP A 133 26.22 -9.34 -9.08
N SER A 134 26.23 -10.59 -9.48
CA SER A 134 27.39 -11.33 -9.96
C SER A 134 26.99 -12.36 -11.03
N ALA A 135 27.93 -12.77 -11.91
CA ALA A 135 27.66 -13.79 -12.91
C ALA A 135 28.85 -14.71 -13.14
N THR A 136 28.59 -16.01 -13.22
CA THR A 136 29.55 -17.00 -13.70
C THR A 136 29.01 -17.64 -14.97
N ILE A 137 29.67 -17.41 -16.09
CA ILE A 137 29.23 -17.79 -17.43
C ILE A 137 30.32 -18.59 -18.18
N VAL A 138 29.95 -19.18 -19.28
CA VAL A 138 30.87 -19.96 -20.12
C VAL A 138 31.26 -19.19 -21.40
N PRO A 139 32.40 -19.50 -22.03
CA PRO A 139 32.75 -18.88 -23.31
C PRO A 139 31.64 -19.06 -24.38
N GLY A 140 31.34 -18.00 -25.10
CA GLY A 140 30.25 -17.94 -26.09
C GLY A 140 28.86 -17.69 -25.51
N GLN A 141 28.73 -17.58 -24.20
CA GLN A 141 27.45 -17.22 -23.57
C GLN A 141 27.21 -15.72 -23.59
N SER A 142 25.96 -15.33 -23.85
CA SER A 142 25.48 -13.97 -23.68
C SER A 142 24.47 -13.94 -22.54
N LEU A 143 24.50 -12.90 -21.71
CA LEU A 143 23.60 -12.67 -20.59
C LEU A 143 23.23 -11.19 -20.53
N ARG A 144 21.95 -10.88 -20.33
CA ARG A 144 21.50 -9.50 -20.09
C ARG A 144 21.66 -9.15 -18.62
N LEU A 145 22.36 -8.06 -18.36
CA LEU A 145 22.40 -7.42 -17.04
C LEU A 145 21.31 -6.36 -17.00
N GLY A 146 20.58 -6.31 -15.88
CA GLY A 146 19.64 -5.24 -15.56
C GLY A 146 20.31 -4.17 -14.72
N ALA A 147 19.97 -2.90 -14.93
CA ALA A 147 20.36 -1.79 -14.06
C ALA A 147 19.17 -0.88 -13.83
N ILE A 148 18.85 -0.64 -12.57
CA ILE A 148 17.78 0.27 -12.18
C ILE A 148 18.39 1.44 -11.41
N PRO A 149 18.45 2.64 -12.02
CA PRO A 149 18.87 3.83 -11.31
C PRO A 149 17.77 4.35 -10.40
N TYR A 150 18.15 4.78 -9.19
CA TYR A 150 17.25 5.39 -8.21
C TYR A 150 17.75 6.78 -7.82
N SER A 151 16.81 7.70 -7.59
CA SER A 151 17.06 9.01 -7.01
C SER A 151 17.36 8.94 -5.52
N LYS A 152 17.77 10.05 -4.92
CA LYS A 152 17.94 10.17 -3.46
C LYS A 152 16.61 9.92 -2.71
N ALA A 153 15.46 10.22 -3.33
CA ALA A 153 14.14 9.98 -2.77
C ALA A 153 13.61 8.57 -3.05
N ASN A 154 14.46 7.63 -3.48
CA ASN A 154 14.12 6.26 -3.85
C ASN A 154 13.16 6.12 -5.05
N ASP A 155 12.88 7.19 -5.78
CA ASP A 155 12.15 7.08 -7.04
C ASP A 155 13.05 6.51 -8.14
N ARG A 156 12.44 5.80 -9.08
CA ARG A 156 13.15 5.29 -10.25
C ARG A 156 13.60 6.47 -11.11
N ALA A 157 14.92 6.69 -11.23
CA ALA A 157 15.47 7.76 -12.03
C ALA A 157 15.41 7.42 -13.52
N THR A 158 15.31 8.45 -14.37
CA THR A 158 15.18 8.31 -15.82
C THR A 158 16.51 8.51 -16.58
N ASP A 159 17.61 8.66 -15.85
CA ASP A 159 18.92 8.84 -16.43
C ASP A 159 19.38 7.61 -17.22
N THR A 160 19.95 7.84 -18.39
CA THR A 160 20.46 6.77 -19.24
C THR A 160 21.66 6.07 -18.59
N VAL A 161 21.56 4.77 -18.44
CA VAL A 161 22.65 3.91 -17.95
C VAL A 161 23.62 3.62 -19.11
N ARG A 162 24.91 3.78 -18.86
CA ARG A 162 26.01 3.43 -19.79
C ARG A 162 26.80 2.28 -19.19
N TRP A 163 27.19 1.34 -20.07
CA TRP A 163 27.91 0.14 -19.70
C TRP A 163 29.35 0.15 -20.16
N ARG A 164 30.23 -0.44 -19.34
CA ARG A 164 31.65 -0.61 -19.69
C ARG A 164 32.20 -1.89 -19.05
N SER A 165 32.99 -2.63 -19.82
CA SER A 165 33.78 -3.76 -19.32
C SER A 165 35.22 -3.36 -19.02
N SER A 166 35.79 -3.86 -17.94
CA SER A 166 37.21 -3.68 -17.60
C SER A 166 38.15 -4.54 -18.49
N ALA A 167 37.60 -5.61 -19.09
CA ALA A 167 38.34 -6.55 -19.91
C ALA A 167 37.52 -7.03 -21.12
N PRO A 168 37.32 -6.18 -22.18
CA PRO A 168 36.43 -6.49 -23.31
C PRO A 168 36.81 -7.75 -24.07
N ARG A 169 38.07 -8.19 -24.02
CA ARG A 169 38.56 -9.45 -24.65
C ARG A 169 38.12 -10.70 -23.88
N ILE A 170 37.75 -10.55 -22.60
CA ILE A 170 37.20 -11.60 -21.77
C ILE A 170 35.67 -11.55 -21.80
N VAL A 171 35.10 -10.38 -21.52
CA VAL A 171 33.67 -10.11 -21.54
C VAL A 171 33.44 -8.75 -22.18
N SER A 172 32.78 -8.69 -23.33
CA SER A 172 32.27 -7.44 -23.90
C SER A 172 30.89 -7.11 -23.32
N VAL A 173 30.47 -5.85 -23.37
CA VAL A 173 29.12 -5.40 -23.01
C VAL A 173 28.63 -4.41 -24.06
N ASP A 174 27.39 -4.54 -24.49
CA ASP A 174 26.76 -3.61 -25.41
C ASP A 174 26.02 -2.46 -24.67
N ARG A 175 25.40 -1.56 -25.43
CA ARG A 175 24.66 -0.42 -24.90
C ARG A 175 23.44 -0.81 -24.09
N ASP A 176 22.87 -1.98 -24.35
CA ASP A 176 21.65 -2.50 -23.72
C ASP A 176 21.93 -3.39 -22.50
N GLY A 177 23.22 -3.48 -22.10
CA GLY A 177 23.66 -4.27 -20.95
C GLY A 177 23.80 -5.76 -21.22
N VAL A 178 23.81 -6.18 -22.52
CA VAL A 178 24.06 -7.58 -22.85
C VAL A 178 25.56 -7.81 -22.85
N ILE A 179 26.02 -8.68 -21.94
CA ILE A 179 27.39 -9.15 -21.89
C ILE A 179 27.57 -10.37 -22.79
N THR A 180 28.76 -10.50 -23.41
CA THR A 180 29.15 -11.69 -24.16
C THR A 180 30.52 -12.14 -23.71
N ALA A 181 30.61 -13.42 -23.30
CA ALA A 181 31.86 -14.05 -22.89
C ALA A 181 32.68 -14.55 -24.09
N HIS A 182 33.93 -14.13 -24.18
CA HIS A 182 34.82 -14.50 -25.30
C HIS A 182 35.89 -15.51 -24.88
N SER A 183 36.55 -15.30 -23.74
CA SER A 183 37.61 -16.16 -23.24
C SER A 183 37.55 -16.30 -21.71
N ALA A 184 38.16 -17.35 -21.20
CA ALA A 184 38.23 -17.61 -19.75
C ALA A 184 38.95 -16.45 -19.02
N GLY A 185 38.45 -16.11 -17.83
CA GLY A 185 39.00 -15.05 -17.00
C GLY A 185 37.97 -14.33 -16.13
N ARG A 186 38.30 -13.15 -15.69
CA ARG A 186 37.43 -12.28 -14.92
C ARG A 186 37.36 -10.90 -15.57
N ALA A 187 36.18 -10.31 -15.53
CA ALA A 187 35.94 -8.94 -15.91
C ALA A 187 34.96 -8.27 -14.93
N ARG A 188 35.14 -6.99 -14.69
CA ARG A 188 34.19 -6.17 -13.99
C ARG A 188 33.39 -5.36 -15.00
N VAL A 189 32.06 -5.49 -14.98
CA VAL A 189 31.18 -4.71 -15.84
C VAL A 189 30.58 -3.60 -14.99
N THR A 190 30.75 -2.37 -15.44
CA THR A 190 30.30 -1.15 -14.75
C THR A 190 29.08 -0.57 -15.46
N ALA A 191 28.02 -0.35 -14.71
CA ALA A 191 26.90 0.52 -15.06
C ALA A 191 27.15 1.93 -14.51
N ALA A 192 26.92 2.95 -15.30
CA ALA A 192 27.13 4.34 -14.89
C ALA A 192 25.99 5.25 -15.37
N ALA A 193 25.47 6.10 -14.48
CA ALA A 193 24.52 7.15 -14.76
C ALA A 193 24.86 8.39 -13.94
N ARG A 194 24.99 9.55 -14.59
CA ARG A 194 25.33 10.85 -13.95
C ARG A 194 26.53 10.82 -12.98
N GLY A 195 27.54 10.00 -13.23
CA GLY A 195 28.70 9.89 -12.37
C GLY A 195 28.54 8.88 -11.22
N VAL A 196 27.33 8.37 -10.99
CA VAL A 196 27.11 7.24 -10.08
C VAL A 196 27.44 5.95 -10.82
N THR A 197 28.12 5.02 -10.16
CA THR A 197 28.53 3.75 -10.75
C THR A 197 28.20 2.59 -9.83
N SER A 198 27.82 1.46 -10.46
CA SER A 198 27.68 0.17 -9.80
C SER A 198 28.34 -0.91 -10.66
N THR A 199 28.77 -2.02 -10.07
CA THR A 199 29.60 -3.01 -10.78
C THR A 199 29.11 -4.44 -10.56
N VAL A 200 29.16 -5.24 -11.63
CA VAL A 200 28.94 -6.69 -11.60
C VAL A 200 30.27 -7.39 -11.85
N ASP A 201 30.68 -8.30 -10.97
CA ASP A 201 31.83 -9.17 -11.18
C ASP A 201 31.40 -10.37 -12.04
N VAL A 202 32.02 -10.47 -13.22
CA VAL A 202 31.74 -11.54 -14.18
C VAL A 202 32.94 -12.49 -14.26
N ARG A 203 32.70 -13.76 -14.02
CA ARG A 203 33.68 -14.84 -14.17
C ARG A 203 33.33 -15.69 -15.39
N VAL A 204 34.27 -15.86 -16.29
CA VAL A 204 34.16 -16.80 -17.44
C VAL A 204 35.00 -18.03 -17.13
N LEU A 205 34.35 -19.21 -17.13
CA LEU A 205 35.00 -20.47 -16.81
C LEU A 205 36.07 -20.88 -17.84
N SER A 206 37.11 -21.57 -17.37
CA SER A 206 38.20 -22.06 -18.17
C SER A 206 38.05 -23.52 -18.65
N GLY A 207 36.96 -24.20 -18.24
CA GLY A 207 36.74 -25.63 -18.51
C GLY A 207 35.64 -25.87 -19.55
N GLN A 208 35.66 -27.07 -20.14
CA GLN A 208 34.56 -27.55 -20.97
C GLN A 208 33.46 -28.14 -20.07
N LEU A 209 32.20 -27.78 -20.39
CA LEU A 209 31.03 -28.43 -19.77
C LEU A 209 30.94 -29.88 -20.27
N GLY A 210 30.78 -30.83 -19.35
CA GLY A 210 30.57 -32.22 -19.66
C GLY A 210 29.10 -32.61 -19.68
N SER A 211 28.35 -32.25 -18.60
CA SER A 211 26.93 -32.56 -18.51
C SER A 211 26.16 -31.44 -17.76
N LEU A 212 24.88 -31.31 -18.10
CA LEU A 212 23.91 -30.44 -17.44
C LEU A 212 22.69 -31.26 -17.03
N ALA A 213 22.14 -30.97 -15.87
CA ALA A 213 20.84 -31.50 -15.42
C ALA A 213 20.04 -30.39 -14.71
N LEU A 214 18.72 -30.49 -14.74
CA LEU A 214 17.80 -29.65 -13.98
C LEU A 214 17.21 -30.41 -12.79
N SER A 215 17.18 -29.77 -11.65
CA SER A 215 16.47 -30.26 -10.45
C SER A 215 15.41 -29.25 -10.06
N PRO A 216 14.15 -29.67 -9.74
CA PRO A 216 13.64 -31.04 -9.77
C PRO A 216 13.44 -31.55 -11.21
N GLU A 217 13.60 -32.88 -11.39
CA GLU A 217 13.32 -33.54 -12.65
C GLU A 217 11.82 -33.83 -12.77
N ARG A 218 11.17 -33.35 -13.85
CA ARG A 218 9.75 -33.59 -14.19
C ARG A 218 8.76 -33.36 -13.03
N PRO A 219 8.77 -32.19 -12.39
CA PRO A 219 7.85 -31.92 -11.29
C PRO A 219 6.39 -31.92 -11.74
N SER A 220 5.51 -32.37 -10.82
CA SER A 220 4.07 -32.27 -10.96
C SER A 220 3.53 -31.39 -9.82
N VAL A 221 2.96 -30.24 -10.17
CA VAL A 221 2.55 -29.18 -9.23
C VAL A 221 1.15 -28.68 -9.51
N ARG A 222 0.59 -27.89 -8.62
CA ARG A 222 -0.66 -27.16 -8.85
C ARG A 222 -0.37 -25.86 -9.61
N GLN A 223 -1.33 -25.37 -10.34
CA GLN A 223 -1.35 -24.03 -10.88
C GLN A 223 -1.01 -22.99 -9.80
N GLY A 224 -0.05 -22.12 -10.07
CA GLY A 224 0.43 -21.10 -9.14
C GLY A 224 1.40 -21.60 -8.05
N ASP A 225 1.72 -22.89 -7.98
CA ASP A 225 2.84 -23.35 -7.15
C ASP A 225 4.16 -22.96 -7.83
N VAL A 226 5.10 -22.45 -7.05
CA VAL A 226 6.43 -22.08 -7.55
C VAL A 226 7.34 -23.29 -7.55
N VAL A 227 8.03 -23.52 -8.66
CA VAL A 227 9.04 -24.56 -8.80
C VAL A 227 10.41 -23.91 -8.84
N PRO A 228 11.25 -24.06 -7.81
CA PRO A 228 12.62 -23.53 -7.79
C PRO A 228 13.55 -24.48 -8.57
N PHE A 229 13.80 -24.18 -9.84
CA PHE A 229 14.75 -24.93 -10.62
C PHE A 229 16.19 -24.55 -10.29
N THR A 230 17.02 -25.56 -10.12
CA THR A 230 18.47 -25.41 -10.01
C THR A 230 19.16 -26.13 -11.17
N LEU A 231 20.24 -25.50 -11.68
CA LEU A 231 21.06 -26.09 -12.71
C LEU A 231 22.26 -26.81 -12.09
N GLU A 232 22.34 -28.12 -12.26
CA GLU A 232 23.50 -28.93 -11.93
C GLU A 232 24.39 -29.04 -13.18
N ALA A 233 25.64 -28.63 -13.03
CA ALA A 233 26.64 -28.72 -14.11
C ALA A 233 27.87 -29.48 -13.66
N ARG A 234 28.45 -30.27 -14.57
CA ARG A 234 29.71 -31.00 -14.36
C ARG A 234 30.68 -30.74 -15.52
N ASP A 235 31.95 -30.73 -15.21
CA ASP A 235 33.00 -30.65 -16.23
C ASP A 235 33.20 -32.01 -16.96
N ALA A 236 34.08 -32.02 -17.96
CA ALA A 236 34.41 -33.26 -18.72
C ALA A 236 34.97 -34.40 -17.84
N ALA A 237 35.50 -34.12 -16.65
CA ALA A 237 35.98 -35.10 -15.69
C ALA A 237 34.90 -35.52 -14.66
N GLY A 238 33.66 -35.05 -14.82
CA GLY A 238 32.52 -35.33 -13.92
C GLY A 238 32.50 -34.52 -12.62
N ARG A 239 33.40 -33.57 -12.44
CA ARG A 239 33.46 -32.73 -11.23
C ARG A 239 32.38 -31.63 -11.26
N PRO A 240 31.69 -31.35 -10.14
CA PRO A 240 30.64 -30.33 -10.11
C PRO A 240 31.18 -28.92 -10.35
N ILE A 241 30.42 -28.13 -11.08
CA ILE A 241 30.68 -26.72 -11.31
C ILE A 241 29.52 -25.94 -10.65
N ALA A 242 29.85 -25.19 -9.60
CA ALA A 242 28.86 -24.40 -8.87
C ALA A 242 28.79 -22.92 -9.34
N GLY A 243 27.67 -22.27 -9.04
CA GLY A 243 27.48 -20.83 -9.19
C GLY A 243 27.35 -20.33 -10.63
N LEU A 244 27.02 -21.21 -11.59
CA LEU A 244 26.74 -20.83 -12.95
C LEU A 244 25.45 -20.00 -13.05
N THR A 245 25.47 -19.01 -13.93
CA THR A 245 24.34 -18.14 -14.23
C THR A 245 23.76 -18.50 -15.59
N PRO A 246 22.73 -19.36 -15.67
CA PRO A 246 22.09 -19.73 -16.93
C PRO A 246 21.15 -18.65 -17.42
N THR A 247 20.83 -18.71 -18.70
CA THR A 247 19.66 -18.02 -19.27
C THR A 247 18.47 -19.00 -19.20
N TRP A 248 17.38 -18.55 -18.57
CA TRP A 248 16.18 -19.34 -18.39
C TRP A 248 15.13 -19.01 -19.45
N SER A 249 14.39 -20.02 -19.90
CA SER A 249 13.22 -19.88 -20.77
C SER A 249 12.18 -20.98 -20.50
N PHE A 250 10.93 -20.75 -20.86
CA PHE A 250 9.86 -21.73 -20.75
C PHE A 250 8.85 -21.60 -21.89
N SER A 251 8.08 -22.64 -22.13
CA SER A 251 7.00 -22.72 -23.11
C SER A 251 5.93 -23.70 -22.62
N PRO A 252 4.61 -23.41 -22.81
CA PRO A 252 4.04 -22.19 -23.38
C PRO A 252 4.21 -20.95 -22.48
N GLY A 253 3.80 -19.77 -22.96
CA GLY A 253 4.07 -18.48 -22.34
C GLY A 253 3.16 -18.06 -21.16
N ASP A 254 2.27 -18.94 -20.67
CA ASP A 254 1.32 -18.60 -19.60
C ASP A 254 1.92 -18.80 -18.18
N GLY A 255 2.79 -17.91 -17.76
CA GLY A 255 3.46 -17.98 -16.48
C GLY A 255 4.60 -16.99 -16.33
N GLN A 256 5.44 -17.22 -15.33
CA GLN A 256 6.68 -16.46 -15.09
C GLN A 256 7.85 -17.39 -14.76
N LEU A 257 9.04 -16.98 -15.17
CA LEU A 257 10.29 -17.64 -14.81
C LEU A 257 11.33 -16.57 -14.49
N GLY A 258 11.80 -16.54 -13.27
CA GLY A 258 12.82 -15.61 -12.80
C GLY A 258 14.24 -15.98 -13.27
N ALA A 259 15.15 -15.01 -13.22
CA ALA A 259 16.58 -15.25 -13.43
C ALA A 259 17.18 -16.20 -12.36
N ASP A 260 16.50 -16.34 -11.23
CA ASP A 260 16.78 -17.26 -10.13
C ASP A 260 16.33 -18.71 -10.38
N GLY A 261 15.68 -18.97 -11.51
CA GLY A 261 15.14 -20.30 -11.86
C GLY A 261 13.78 -20.61 -11.24
N HIS A 262 13.14 -19.68 -10.53
CA HIS A 262 11.82 -19.90 -9.94
C HIS A 262 10.72 -19.74 -11.02
N PHE A 263 10.09 -20.85 -11.35
CA PHE A 263 9.02 -20.96 -12.33
C PHE A 263 7.63 -21.01 -11.67
N VAL A 264 6.66 -20.32 -12.23
CA VAL A 264 5.25 -20.41 -11.87
C VAL A 264 4.38 -20.43 -13.13
N ALA A 265 3.46 -21.38 -13.23
CA ALA A 265 2.49 -21.47 -14.32
C ALA A 265 1.16 -20.84 -13.92
N TYR A 266 0.55 -20.11 -14.85
CA TYR A 266 -0.75 -19.47 -14.66
C TYR A 266 -1.93 -20.32 -15.13
N ARG A 267 -1.67 -21.40 -15.88
CA ARG A 267 -2.70 -22.33 -16.36
C ARG A 267 -2.29 -23.78 -16.16
N PRO A 268 -3.26 -24.69 -16.02
CA PRO A 268 -2.98 -26.13 -16.06
C PRO A 268 -2.44 -26.54 -17.44
N GLY A 269 -1.60 -27.54 -17.48
CA GLY A 269 -1.03 -28.07 -18.71
C GLY A 269 0.39 -28.59 -18.57
N ALA A 270 1.02 -28.86 -19.71
CA ALA A 270 2.41 -29.27 -19.77
C ALA A 270 3.28 -28.07 -20.19
N TYR A 271 4.37 -27.88 -19.47
CA TYR A 271 5.34 -26.83 -19.73
C TYR A 271 6.72 -27.44 -19.92
N THR A 272 7.53 -26.83 -20.74
CA THR A 272 8.97 -27.13 -20.86
C THR A 272 9.77 -25.97 -20.29
N VAL A 273 10.62 -26.24 -19.31
CA VAL A 273 11.57 -25.26 -18.75
C VAL A 273 12.96 -25.61 -19.24
N THR A 274 13.70 -24.60 -19.73
CA THR A 274 15.02 -24.74 -20.33
C THR A 274 16.03 -23.81 -19.65
N ALA A 275 17.17 -24.35 -19.27
CA ALA A 275 18.35 -23.59 -18.88
C ALA A 275 19.40 -23.66 -20.00
N THR A 276 19.96 -22.51 -20.38
CA THR A 276 20.95 -22.39 -21.46
C THR A 276 22.24 -21.77 -20.92
N LEU A 277 23.37 -22.36 -21.27
CA LEU A 277 24.73 -21.89 -20.99
C LEU A 277 25.53 -21.89 -22.31
N GLY A 278 25.64 -20.75 -22.97
CA GLY A 278 26.28 -20.66 -24.31
C GLY A 278 25.57 -21.57 -25.31
N ARG A 279 26.28 -22.58 -25.83
CA ARG A 279 25.73 -23.56 -26.80
C ARG A 279 25.08 -24.79 -26.14
N HIS A 280 25.15 -24.90 -24.82
CA HIS A 280 24.62 -26.03 -24.06
C HIS A 280 23.27 -25.67 -23.49
N ALA A 281 22.30 -26.57 -23.65
CA ALA A 281 20.97 -26.41 -23.10
C ALA A 281 20.50 -27.71 -22.46
N VAL A 282 19.71 -27.62 -21.41
CA VAL A 282 19.01 -28.73 -20.79
C VAL A 282 17.59 -28.32 -20.50
N SER A 283 16.64 -29.20 -20.75
CA SER A 283 15.22 -28.96 -20.57
C SER A 283 14.58 -30.05 -19.69
N THR A 284 13.53 -29.67 -19.00
CA THR A 284 12.66 -30.59 -18.28
C THR A 284 11.20 -30.21 -18.47
N ASN A 285 10.30 -31.19 -18.28
CA ASN A 285 8.86 -30.98 -18.39
C ASN A 285 8.24 -30.81 -17.01
N VAL A 286 7.31 -29.86 -16.90
CA VAL A 286 6.50 -29.60 -15.71
C VAL A 286 5.06 -29.95 -16.03
N THR A 287 4.44 -30.77 -15.21
CA THR A 287 3.00 -31.04 -15.29
C THR A 287 2.28 -30.17 -14.27
N VAL A 288 1.36 -29.33 -14.74
CA VAL A 288 0.60 -28.42 -13.89
C VAL A 288 -0.86 -28.84 -13.87
N ARG A 289 -1.39 -29.09 -12.67
CA ARG A 289 -2.80 -29.43 -12.42
C ARG A 289 -3.55 -28.18 -11.97
N GLU A 290 -4.87 -28.17 -12.11
CA GLU A 290 -5.73 -27.11 -11.56
C GLU A 290 -5.49 -26.94 -10.05
N ARG A 291 -5.58 -25.71 -9.57
CA ARG A 291 -5.42 -25.41 -8.16
C ARG A 291 -6.60 -25.86 -7.31
N GLU A 292 -7.81 -25.80 -7.84
CA GLU A 292 -9.06 -26.26 -7.19
C GLU A 292 -9.23 -25.79 -5.73
N VAL A 293 -9.07 -24.50 -5.43
CA VAL A 293 -9.21 -23.96 -4.07
C VAL A 293 -10.58 -23.34 -3.80
N ARG A 294 -11.42 -23.19 -4.82
CA ARG A 294 -12.73 -22.53 -4.71
C ARG A 294 -13.59 -23.17 -3.62
N ARG A 295 -14.21 -22.31 -2.81
CA ARG A 295 -15.14 -22.67 -1.73
C ARG A 295 -16.36 -21.77 -1.80
N SER A 296 -17.49 -22.26 -1.27
CA SER A 296 -18.65 -21.43 -1.05
C SER A 296 -18.50 -20.62 0.23
N VAL A 297 -19.23 -19.51 0.31
CA VAL A 297 -19.41 -18.74 1.53
C VAL A 297 -20.84 -18.88 2.02
N THR A 298 -21.03 -18.70 3.33
CA THR A 298 -22.35 -18.61 3.96
C THR A 298 -22.36 -17.35 4.82
N VAL A 299 -23.32 -16.47 4.58
CA VAL A 299 -23.62 -15.38 5.50
C VAL A 299 -24.30 -15.99 6.71
N VAL A 300 -23.64 -15.94 7.86
CA VAL A 300 -24.11 -16.51 9.12
C VAL A 300 -25.03 -15.53 9.83
N GLY A 301 -24.63 -14.25 9.88
CA GLY A 301 -25.38 -13.17 10.51
C GLY A 301 -25.05 -11.81 9.90
N ARG A 302 -25.85 -10.82 10.24
CA ARG A 302 -25.67 -9.44 9.80
C ARG A 302 -26.08 -8.48 10.88
N LEU A 303 -25.35 -7.37 11.00
CA LEU A 303 -25.77 -6.18 11.71
C LEU A 303 -25.90 -5.07 10.66
N PRO A 304 -27.14 -4.72 10.23
CA PRO A 304 -27.34 -3.66 9.25
C PRO A 304 -26.72 -2.34 9.75
N ARG A 305 -26.38 -1.47 8.82
CA ARG A 305 -25.85 -0.15 9.12
C ARG A 305 -26.75 0.58 10.12
N THR A 306 -26.11 1.21 11.09
CA THR A 306 -26.75 2.02 12.14
C THR A 306 -26.91 3.49 11.67
N THR A 307 -26.89 4.45 12.60
CA THR A 307 -27.03 5.89 12.27
C THR A 307 -25.88 6.43 11.43
N PHE A 308 -24.66 5.86 11.57
CA PHE A 308 -23.45 6.30 10.89
C PHE A 308 -22.94 5.22 9.93
N ALA A 309 -22.14 5.62 8.94
CA ALA A 309 -21.28 4.70 8.24
C ALA A 309 -20.33 4.02 9.22
N THR A 310 -19.89 2.80 8.91
CA THR A 310 -18.99 2.03 9.76
C THR A 310 -17.54 2.14 9.27
N SER A 311 -16.56 2.08 10.16
CA SER A 311 -15.13 2.05 9.86
C SER A 311 -14.52 0.69 10.19
N GLU A 312 -13.46 0.60 10.98
CA GLU A 312 -12.84 -0.68 11.33
C GLU A 312 -13.69 -1.50 12.31
N VAL A 313 -13.45 -2.81 12.30
CA VAL A 313 -13.99 -3.79 13.25
C VAL A 313 -12.85 -4.46 14.01
N TRP A 314 -13.02 -4.62 15.32
CA TRP A 314 -12.09 -5.36 16.16
C TRP A 314 -12.82 -6.41 16.99
N ILE A 315 -12.24 -7.60 17.11
CA ILE A 315 -12.79 -8.66 17.97
C ILE A 315 -12.04 -8.65 19.30
N HIS A 316 -12.80 -8.50 20.39
CA HIS A 316 -12.24 -8.63 21.73
C HIS A 316 -11.63 -10.03 21.93
N PRO A 317 -10.51 -10.20 22.66
CA PRO A 317 -9.82 -11.49 22.83
C PRO A 317 -10.69 -12.62 23.40
N ASN A 318 -11.79 -12.31 24.11
CA ASN A 318 -12.76 -13.32 24.56
C ASN A 318 -13.54 -13.98 23.41
N GLY A 319 -13.52 -13.37 22.18
CA GLY A 319 -14.19 -13.88 21.00
C GLY A 319 -15.72 -13.84 21.03
N THR A 320 -16.34 -13.09 21.98
CA THR A 320 -17.80 -12.94 22.09
C THR A 320 -18.27 -11.51 21.94
N VAL A 321 -17.35 -10.55 21.84
CA VAL A 321 -17.66 -9.13 21.65
C VAL A 321 -16.87 -8.60 20.47
N ALA A 322 -17.53 -7.83 19.62
CA ALA A 322 -16.91 -7.04 18.55
C ALA A 322 -17.07 -5.54 18.86
N TYR A 323 -16.05 -4.78 18.52
CA TYR A 323 -16.11 -3.32 18.51
C TYR A 323 -16.15 -2.85 17.05
N LEU A 324 -16.99 -1.85 16.78
CA LEU A 324 -17.20 -1.31 15.46
C LEU A 324 -17.13 0.20 15.49
N GLY A 325 -16.19 0.77 14.77
CA GLY A 325 -16.00 2.21 14.63
C GLY A 325 -17.06 2.87 13.74
N THR A 326 -17.10 4.18 13.75
CA THR A 326 -18.07 4.97 13.00
C THR A 326 -17.40 6.08 12.20
N HIS A 327 -17.92 6.33 10.99
CA HIS A 327 -17.43 7.32 10.03
C HIS A 327 -18.53 8.32 9.64
N MET A 328 -18.21 9.30 8.78
CA MET A 328 -19.14 10.29 8.21
C MET A 328 -19.98 11.02 9.27
N GLY A 329 -19.31 11.59 10.26
CA GLY A 329 -19.94 12.30 11.38
C GLY A 329 -20.18 11.42 12.59
N GLY A 330 -19.74 10.16 12.55
CA GLY A 330 -19.86 9.22 13.65
C GLY A 330 -19.01 9.59 14.87
N ASP A 331 -19.56 9.42 16.05
CA ASP A 331 -19.02 9.93 17.32
C ASP A 331 -18.76 8.80 18.34
N ARG A 332 -18.75 7.53 17.92
CA ARG A 332 -18.74 6.40 18.84
C ARG A 332 -18.12 5.13 18.32
N VAL A 333 -17.75 4.25 19.24
CA VAL A 333 -17.51 2.83 19.02
C VAL A 333 -18.70 2.05 19.56
N TYR A 334 -19.27 1.18 18.74
CA TYR A 334 -20.30 0.23 19.18
C TYR A 334 -19.68 -1.00 19.83
N ALA A 335 -20.25 -1.43 20.97
CA ALA A 335 -19.99 -2.73 21.56
C ALA A 335 -21.11 -3.70 21.13
N ILE A 336 -20.71 -4.78 20.47
CA ILE A 336 -21.61 -5.73 19.81
C ILE A 336 -21.44 -7.09 20.44
N ASP A 337 -22.53 -7.66 20.98
CA ASP A 337 -22.56 -9.06 21.39
C ASP A 337 -22.59 -9.95 20.13
N ILE A 338 -21.57 -10.77 19.98
CA ILE A 338 -21.39 -11.76 18.92
C ILE A 338 -21.34 -13.19 19.48
N SER A 339 -21.81 -13.41 20.69
CA SER A 339 -21.90 -14.75 21.30
C SER A 339 -22.78 -15.69 20.47
N ASP A 340 -23.83 -15.14 19.84
CA ASP A 340 -24.54 -15.76 18.74
C ASP A 340 -24.15 -15.06 17.41
N PRO A 341 -23.22 -15.61 16.65
CA PRO A 341 -22.79 -14.99 15.40
C PRO A 341 -23.90 -14.92 14.33
N GLY A 342 -25.00 -15.66 14.51
CA GLY A 342 -26.19 -15.57 13.65
C GLY A 342 -27.04 -14.33 13.91
N ASN A 343 -26.88 -13.72 15.10
CA ASN A 343 -27.67 -12.57 15.51
C ASN A 343 -26.80 -11.56 16.30
N PRO A 344 -25.84 -10.88 15.65
CA PRO A 344 -25.03 -9.86 16.29
C PRO A 344 -25.90 -8.68 16.75
N VAL A 345 -25.73 -8.24 18.00
CA VAL A 345 -26.58 -7.21 18.63
C VAL A 345 -25.71 -6.10 19.23
N VAL A 346 -26.01 -4.84 18.89
CA VAL A 346 -25.42 -3.70 19.61
C VAL A 346 -25.98 -3.66 21.02
N VAL A 347 -25.10 -3.79 22.03
CA VAL A 347 -25.46 -3.77 23.45
C VAL A 347 -25.23 -2.38 24.04
N ASP A 348 -24.12 -1.76 23.67
CA ASP A 348 -23.71 -0.46 24.19
C ASP A 348 -22.89 0.32 23.17
N SER A 349 -22.52 1.54 23.49
CA SER A 349 -21.58 2.34 22.71
C SER A 349 -20.83 3.32 23.62
N ILE A 350 -19.54 3.49 23.34
CA ILE A 350 -18.75 4.54 23.96
C ILE A 350 -18.66 5.74 23.02
N MET A 351 -19.11 6.90 23.52
CA MET A 351 -19.14 8.15 22.74
C MET A 351 -17.90 8.99 23.03
N ALA A 352 -17.43 9.73 22.03
CA ALA A 352 -16.35 10.69 22.17
C ALA A 352 -16.63 11.97 21.35
N ASN A 353 -15.96 13.07 21.70
CA ASN A 353 -15.98 14.25 20.88
C ASN A 353 -15.14 14.03 19.61
N THR A 354 -15.80 13.53 18.57
CA THR A 354 -15.19 13.19 17.29
C THR A 354 -16.24 13.22 16.18
N ARG A 355 -15.84 13.05 14.92
CA ARG A 355 -16.71 12.82 13.76
C ARG A 355 -16.28 11.63 12.93
N LEU A 356 -15.20 10.99 13.36
CA LEU A 356 -14.66 9.77 12.81
C LEU A 356 -13.89 9.05 13.90
N VAL A 357 -14.28 7.80 14.14
CA VAL A 357 -13.49 6.79 14.84
C VAL A 357 -13.04 5.82 13.77
N ASN A 358 -11.84 6.00 13.21
CA ASN A 358 -11.38 5.14 12.14
C ASN A 358 -11.02 3.76 12.66
N ASP A 359 -10.18 3.69 13.68
CA ASP A 359 -9.57 2.45 14.15
C ASP A 359 -9.65 2.28 15.66
N MET A 360 -9.65 1.02 16.10
CA MET A 360 -9.60 0.64 17.51
C MET A 360 -8.91 -0.71 17.68
N GLN A 361 -8.24 -0.88 18.81
CA GLN A 361 -7.60 -2.12 19.20
C GLN A 361 -7.69 -2.35 20.71
N THR A 362 -7.85 -3.58 21.16
CA THR A 362 -7.75 -3.92 22.57
C THR A 362 -6.32 -4.34 22.91
N THR A 363 -5.95 -4.20 24.19
CA THR A 363 -4.77 -4.88 24.73
C THR A 363 -4.92 -6.40 24.59
N PRO A 364 -3.82 -7.16 24.52
CA PRO A 364 -3.87 -8.62 24.38
C PRO A 364 -4.65 -9.34 25.50
N ASP A 365 -4.67 -8.76 26.70
CA ASP A 365 -5.47 -9.24 27.84
C ASP A 365 -6.94 -8.85 27.76
N GLY A 366 -7.33 -7.98 26.81
CA GLY A 366 -8.70 -7.50 26.63
C GLY A 366 -9.16 -6.47 27.65
N ASN A 367 -8.33 -6.04 28.58
CA ASN A 367 -8.75 -5.18 29.69
C ASN A 367 -8.91 -3.71 29.29
N TYR A 368 -8.25 -3.29 28.23
CA TYR A 368 -8.31 -1.91 27.74
C TYR A 368 -8.46 -1.88 26.23
N MET A 369 -9.16 -0.86 25.73
CA MET A 369 -9.27 -0.54 24.32
C MET A 369 -8.71 0.85 24.07
N VAL A 370 -8.01 1.02 22.98
CA VAL A 370 -7.63 2.33 22.44
C VAL A 370 -8.38 2.54 21.13
N PHE A 371 -8.97 3.71 20.94
CA PHE A 371 -9.60 4.08 19.68
C PHE A 371 -9.27 5.52 19.26
N THR A 372 -9.28 5.76 17.95
CA THR A 372 -8.88 7.01 17.33
C THR A 372 -9.96 8.07 17.34
N ARG A 373 -9.55 9.35 17.19
CA ARG A 373 -10.46 10.48 17.02
C ARG A 373 -9.97 11.42 15.95
N GLU A 374 -10.89 11.76 15.04
CA GLU A 374 -10.72 12.77 14.02
C GLU A 374 -11.94 13.68 13.94
N GLY A 375 -11.71 14.95 13.59
CA GLY A 375 -12.79 15.92 13.40
C GLY A 375 -13.50 16.38 14.67
N ALA A 376 -12.83 16.32 15.84
CA ALA A 376 -13.36 16.81 17.10
C ALA A 376 -13.79 18.30 17.02
N ALA A 377 -14.93 18.65 17.61
CA ALA A 377 -15.49 20.01 17.55
C ALA A 377 -14.58 21.03 18.25
N ASP A 378 -13.86 20.64 19.29
CA ASP A 378 -12.88 21.45 20.02
C ASP A 378 -11.47 21.42 19.39
N ARG A 379 -11.30 20.71 18.27
CA ARG A 379 -10.02 20.49 17.57
C ARG A 379 -8.95 19.80 18.43
N LYS A 380 -9.36 19.03 19.42
CA LYS A 380 -8.48 18.19 20.24
C LYS A 380 -8.72 16.73 19.91
N ASN A 381 -8.26 16.36 18.75
CA ASN A 381 -8.26 14.96 18.35
C ASN A 381 -7.24 14.13 19.14
N GLY A 382 -6.97 12.92 18.73
CA GLY A 382 -6.03 12.01 19.39
C GLY A 382 -6.66 10.65 19.61
N ILE A 383 -6.48 10.09 20.79
CA ILE A 383 -7.04 8.79 21.16
C ILE A 383 -7.85 8.84 22.46
N VAL A 384 -8.74 7.88 22.61
CA VAL A 384 -9.41 7.53 23.86
C VAL A 384 -8.92 6.18 24.33
N ILE A 385 -8.63 6.06 25.61
CA ILE A 385 -8.37 4.79 26.29
C ILE A 385 -9.64 4.43 27.07
N ALA A 386 -10.18 3.24 26.83
CA ALA A 386 -11.36 2.74 27.51
C ALA A 386 -11.02 1.52 28.36
N ASP A 387 -11.67 1.42 29.52
CA ASP A 387 -11.74 0.21 30.34
C ASP A 387 -12.72 -0.77 29.70
N THR A 388 -12.26 -1.98 29.43
CA THR A 388 -13.01 -3.07 28.79
C THR A 388 -13.01 -4.35 29.65
N HIS A 389 -12.82 -4.25 30.98
CA HIS A 389 -12.99 -5.39 31.89
C HIS A 389 -14.42 -5.97 31.80
N ASP A 390 -15.42 -5.11 31.57
CA ASP A 390 -16.71 -5.51 31.03
C ASP A 390 -16.77 -5.16 29.56
N PRO A 391 -16.47 -6.10 28.64
CA PRO A 391 -16.29 -5.78 27.24
C PRO A 391 -17.58 -5.36 26.52
N LEU A 392 -18.76 -5.69 27.07
CA LEU A 392 -20.05 -5.24 26.53
C LEU A 392 -20.40 -3.80 26.95
N HIS A 393 -19.78 -3.29 28.02
CA HIS A 393 -20.04 -1.96 28.58
C HIS A 393 -18.72 -1.18 28.75
N PRO A 394 -18.00 -0.85 27.66
CA PRO A 394 -16.74 -0.13 27.72
C PRO A 394 -16.92 1.27 28.30
N LYS A 395 -15.97 1.73 29.12
CA LYS A 395 -16.02 3.05 29.78
C LYS A 395 -14.77 3.84 29.49
N GLU A 396 -14.92 5.12 29.16
CA GLU A 396 -13.77 6.01 29.02
C GLU A 396 -12.96 6.05 30.31
N LEU A 397 -11.66 5.81 30.21
CA LEU A 397 -10.70 5.86 31.27
C LEU A 397 -9.81 7.10 31.18
N ALA A 398 -9.30 7.40 29.97
CA ALA A 398 -8.43 8.53 29.71
C ALA A 398 -8.51 8.97 28.26
N GLN A 399 -8.04 10.19 27.98
CA GLN A 399 -7.81 10.72 26.64
C GLN A 399 -6.36 11.15 26.50
N PHE A 400 -5.80 11.00 25.31
CA PHE A 400 -4.48 11.50 24.98
C PHE A 400 -4.54 12.37 23.71
N THR A 401 -4.09 13.64 23.83
CA THR A 401 -4.16 14.65 22.77
C THR A 401 -2.82 15.37 22.56
N ASP A 402 -1.83 15.10 23.38
CA ASP A 402 -0.53 15.80 23.34
C ASP A 402 0.24 15.42 22.05
N GLY A 403 0.50 16.44 21.22
CA GLY A 403 1.20 16.27 19.94
C GLY A 403 0.35 15.64 18.82
N VAL A 404 -0.84 15.12 19.10
CA VAL A 404 -1.70 14.41 18.13
C VAL A 404 -3.06 15.08 17.91
N ALA A 405 -3.19 16.34 18.30
CA ALA A 405 -4.44 17.09 18.17
C ALA A 405 -4.90 17.31 16.71
N GLY A 406 -4.04 17.09 15.71
CA GLY A 406 -4.38 17.15 14.29
C GLY A 406 -5.30 16.04 13.82
N GLY A 407 -5.26 14.89 14.47
CA GLY A 407 -5.99 13.66 14.16
C GLY A 407 -5.10 12.43 14.33
N VAL A 408 -5.72 11.31 14.63
CA VAL A 408 -5.08 9.99 14.64
C VAL A 408 -5.97 9.05 13.84
N HIS A 409 -5.42 8.50 12.77
CA HIS A 409 -6.14 7.64 11.84
C HIS A 409 -6.14 6.17 12.26
N SER A 410 -4.95 5.62 12.53
CA SER A 410 -4.80 4.22 12.94
C SER A 410 -4.00 4.09 14.23
N VAL A 411 -4.22 2.99 14.95
CA VAL A 411 -3.54 2.66 16.21
C VAL A 411 -3.00 1.23 16.17
N TYR A 412 -1.88 1.00 16.86
CA TYR A 412 -1.38 -0.35 17.09
C TYR A 412 -0.84 -0.48 18.51
N ILE A 413 -1.40 -1.41 19.30
CA ILE A 413 -0.94 -1.69 20.66
C ILE A 413 0.13 -2.77 20.60
N TYR A 414 1.29 -2.48 21.21
CA TYR A 414 2.43 -3.39 21.26
C TYR A 414 2.92 -3.59 22.68
N GLU A 415 3.07 -4.84 23.09
CA GLU A 415 3.68 -5.22 24.37
C GLU A 415 5.07 -5.78 24.16
N HIS A 416 6.07 -5.06 24.64
CA HIS A 416 7.45 -5.53 24.62
C HIS A 416 7.81 -6.15 25.98
N PRO A 417 8.37 -7.39 26.02
CA PRO A 417 8.63 -8.09 27.29
C PRO A 417 9.54 -7.30 28.27
N GLN A 418 10.43 -6.48 27.76
CA GLN A 418 11.38 -5.72 28.58
C GLN A 418 10.93 -4.27 28.85
N TYR A 419 10.24 -3.63 27.89
CA TYR A 419 9.95 -2.20 27.91
C TYR A 419 8.50 -1.88 28.29
N GLY A 420 7.63 -2.87 28.35
CA GLY A 420 6.22 -2.69 28.68
C GLY A 420 5.31 -2.40 27.49
N ARG A 421 4.18 -1.77 27.75
CA ARG A 421 3.10 -1.56 26.78
C ARG A 421 3.20 -0.18 26.14
N PHE A 422 3.11 -0.15 24.81
CA PHE A 422 3.10 1.06 24.00
C PHE A 422 1.93 1.04 23.02
N VAL A 423 1.51 2.22 22.60
CA VAL A 423 0.62 2.37 21.45
C VAL A 423 1.29 3.27 20.41
N TYR A 424 1.25 2.85 19.18
CA TYR A 424 1.76 3.57 18.00
C TYR A 424 0.58 4.20 17.29
N LEU A 425 0.70 5.47 16.95
CA LEU A 425 -0.37 6.30 16.41
C LEU A 425 0.05 6.88 15.08
N THR A 426 -0.82 6.81 14.08
CA THR A 426 -0.61 7.54 12.82
C THR A 426 -1.15 8.95 12.97
N ASN A 427 -0.28 9.95 12.89
CA ASN A 427 -0.62 11.35 13.17
C ASN A 427 -0.89 12.12 11.87
N ASP A 428 -2.15 12.44 11.61
CA ASP A 428 -2.59 13.16 10.42
C ASP A 428 -2.02 14.58 10.33
N GLY A 429 -1.80 15.20 11.49
CA GLY A 429 -1.30 16.58 11.54
C GLY A 429 0.17 16.72 11.15
N THR A 430 0.98 15.67 11.32
CA THR A 430 2.44 15.70 11.14
C THR A 430 2.97 14.64 10.18
N GLY A 431 2.17 13.62 9.85
CA GLY A 431 2.59 12.44 9.08
C GLY A 431 3.53 11.51 9.86
N ALA A 432 3.68 11.71 11.16
CA ALA A 432 4.57 10.95 12.03
C ALA A 432 3.88 9.71 12.61
N ILE A 433 4.71 8.78 13.07
CA ILE A 433 4.32 7.75 14.03
C ILE A 433 4.57 8.32 15.42
N ASP A 434 3.53 8.70 16.17
CA ASP A 434 3.65 9.06 17.57
C ASP A 434 3.58 7.81 18.45
N ILE A 435 4.34 7.80 19.54
CA ILE A 435 4.49 6.66 20.41
C ILE A 435 4.08 7.06 21.82
N VAL A 436 3.13 6.35 22.38
CA VAL A 436 2.60 6.59 23.72
C VAL A 436 2.89 5.39 24.60
N ASN A 437 3.46 5.62 25.78
CA ASN A 437 3.59 4.61 26.82
C ASN A 437 2.23 4.42 27.50
N LEU A 438 1.73 3.19 27.49
CA LEU A 438 0.45 2.78 28.04
C LEU A 438 0.62 1.84 29.24
N SER A 439 1.76 1.88 29.94
CA SER A 439 2.00 1.06 31.13
C SER A 439 1.02 1.39 32.28
N ASP A 440 0.57 2.64 32.37
CA ASP A 440 -0.58 3.09 33.17
C ASP A 440 -1.64 3.61 32.21
N PRO A 441 -2.67 2.79 31.86
CA PRO A 441 -3.70 3.20 30.89
C PRO A 441 -4.51 4.44 31.31
N ALA A 442 -4.58 4.73 32.62
CA ALA A 442 -5.24 5.93 33.13
C ALA A 442 -4.37 7.21 32.98
N LYS A 443 -3.07 7.05 32.70
CA LYS A 443 -2.11 8.15 32.55
C LYS A 443 -1.18 7.92 31.36
N PRO A 444 -1.72 7.91 30.11
CA PRO A 444 -0.89 7.74 28.93
C PRO A 444 0.12 8.88 28.80
N VAL A 445 1.36 8.55 28.43
CA VAL A 445 2.46 9.52 28.34
C VAL A 445 3.14 9.39 26.99
N ARG A 446 3.39 10.52 26.31
CA ARG A 446 4.17 10.53 25.07
C ARG A 446 5.58 9.98 25.35
N ALA A 447 5.97 8.95 24.59
CA ALA A 447 7.23 8.25 24.75
C ALA A 447 8.25 8.58 23.64
N GLY A 448 7.76 8.82 22.42
CA GLY A 448 8.63 9.08 21.29
C GLY A 448 7.85 9.48 20.02
N GLU A 449 8.61 9.65 18.96
CA GLU A 449 8.11 9.96 17.61
C GLU A 449 9.10 9.41 16.59
N TRP A 450 8.59 8.92 15.48
CA TRP A 450 9.38 8.65 14.29
C TRP A 450 8.68 9.22 13.05
N ARG A 451 9.47 9.76 12.13
CA ARG A 451 8.99 10.28 10.85
C ARG A 451 10.07 10.25 9.79
N THR A 452 9.67 10.36 8.55
CA THR A 452 10.61 10.48 7.42
C THR A 452 11.35 11.82 7.46
N ASP A 453 12.43 11.95 6.70
CA ASP A 453 13.24 13.18 6.62
C ASP A 453 12.47 14.39 6.09
N ARG A 454 11.36 14.17 5.35
CA ARG A 454 10.57 15.21 4.69
C ARG A 454 9.07 15.03 4.94
N PRO A 455 8.61 15.15 6.21
CA PRO A 455 7.18 15.02 6.53
C PRO A 455 6.34 16.13 5.90
N ASP A 456 6.94 17.28 5.58
CA ASP A 456 6.33 18.43 4.92
C ASP A 456 6.00 18.17 3.43
N ALA A 457 6.40 17.04 2.88
CA ALA A 457 6.12 16.63 1.51
C ALA A 457 4.89 15.71 1.39
N ALA A 458 3.92 15.83 2.28
CA ALA A 458 2.74 14.94 2.39
C ALA A 458 3.12 13.44 2.45
N ARG A 459 4.21 13.15 3.12
CA ARG A 459 4.74 11.80 3.36
C ARG A 459 4.27 11.37 4.74
N TYR A 460 3.06 10.89 4.84
CA TYR A 460 2.44 10.49 6.10
C TYR A 460 2.27 8.98 6.19
N VAL A 461 2.31 8.49 7.42
CA VAL A 461 1.97 7.11 7.73
C VAL A 461 0.45 6.96 7.75
N HIS A 462 -0.04 5.86 7.16
CA HIS A 462 -1.47 5.56 7.12
C HIS A 462 -1.83 4.42 8.07
N ASP A 463 -1.10 3.32 8.02
CA ASP A 463 -1.39 2.14 8.83
C ASP A 463 -0.10 1.44 9.29
N LEU A 464 -0.22 0.58 10.29
CA LEU A 464 0.89 -0.05 11.00
C LEU A 464 0.60 -1.52 11.29
N ASP A 465 1.64 -2.35 11.21
CA ASP A 465 1.63 -3.71 11.77
C ASP A 465 2.95 -3.99 12.51
N ILE A 466 2.89 -4.74 13.60
CA ILE A 466 4.09 -5.04 14.41
C ILE A 466 4.23 -6.54 14.62
N VAL A 467 5.40 -7.06 14.25
CA VAL A 467 5.76 -8.47 14.43
C VAL A 467 7.21 -8.58 14.88
N ASP A 468 7.45 -9.31 15.96
CA ASP A 468 8.79 -9.65 16.45
C ASP A 468 9.69 -8.42 16.68
N GLY A 469 9.13 -7.32 17.20
CA GLY A 469 9.86 -6.08 17.47
C GLY A 469 10.23 -5.28 16.23
N LEU A 470 9.61 -5.59 15.10
CA LEU A 470 9.69 -4.83 13.86
C LEU A 470 8.32 -4.23 13.55
N LEU A 471 8.33 -2.94 13.21
CA LEU A 471 7.15 -2.21 12.78
C LEU A 471 7.17 -2.08 11.26
N TYR A 472 6.08 -2.45 10.62
CA TYR A 472 5.85 -2.36 9.19
C TYR A 472 4.81 -1.26 8.96
N ALA A 473 5.26 -0.14 8.44
CA ALA A 473 4.41 1.03 8.23
C ALA A 473 4.09 1.19 6.75
N SER A 474 2.82 1.39 6.44
CA SER A 474 2.38 1.89 5.15
C SER A 474 2.53 3.41 5.14
N TYR A 475 3.59 3.87 4.51
CA TYR A 475 3.85 5.29 4.30
C TYR A 475 3.36 5.69 2.92
N TRP A 476 2.32 6.45 2.84
CA TRP A 476 1.52 6.76 1.67
C TRP A 476 2.30 6.87 0.35
N ASN A 477 3.18 7.87 0.23
CA ASN A 477 4.02 8.07 -0.95
C ASN A 477 5.41 7.41 -0.85
N ASP A 478 5.74 6.84 0.29
CA ASP A 478 7.04 6.23 0.58
C ASP A 478 7.02 4.70 0.54
N GLY A 479 5.83 4.11 0.36
CA GLY A 479 5.68 2.67 0.30
C GLY A 479 5.79 2.01 1.67
N LEU A 480 6.39 0.83 1.72
CA LEU A 480 6.65 0.09 2.95
C LEU A 480 7.89 0.65 3.66
N VAL A 481 7.74 1.07 4.90
CA VAL A 481 8.83 1.44 5.79
C VAL A 481 8.94 0.43 6.91
N ILE A 482 10.13 -0.10 7.17
CA ILE A 482 10.38 -1.10 8.21
C ILE A 482 11.29 -0.49 9.27
N LEU A 483 10.82 -0.52 10.53
CA LEU A 483 11.52 0.04 11.68
C LEU A 483 11.83 -1.05 12.71
N ASP A 484 13.01 -1.01 13.29
CA ASP A 484 13.33 -1.76 14.53
C ASP A 484 12.79 -0.96 15.72
N ILE A 485 11.90 -1.60 16.48
CA ILE A 485 11.31 -1.08 17.72
C ILE A 485 11.57 -1.99 18.92
N GLY A 486 12.62 -2.79 18.85
CA GLY A 486 13.00 -3.73 19.91
C GLY A 486 13.28 -5.14 19.41
N ASN A 487 13.50 -5.35 18.10
CA ASN A 487 13.94 -6.63 17.55
C ASN A 487 15.34 -7.05 18.04
N GLY A 488 16.16 -6.07 18.42
CA GLY A 488 17.49 -6.28 18.99
C GLY A 488 18.64 -6.32 17.97
N LYS A 489 18.37 -6.20 16.66
CA LYS A 489 19.41 -6.27 15.62
C LYS A 489 19.95 -4.91 15.21
N TRP A 490 19.11 -3.91 15.09
CA TRP A 490 19.48 -2.59 14.58
C TRP A 490 19.53 -1.51 15.67
N GLY A 491 19.32 -1.90 16.95
CA GLY A 491 19.43 -1.04 18.12
C GLY A 491 18.22 -0.14 18.37
N GLY A 492 17.10 -0.44 17.72
CA GLY A 492 15.83 0.21 17.99
C GLY A 492 15.23 -0.20 19.34
N ARG A 493 14.35 0.66 19.85
CA ARG A 493 13.56 0.43 21.05
C ARG A 493 12.12 0.95 20.80
N PRO A 494 11.13 0.50 21.60
CA PRO A 494 9.76 0.95 21.42
C PRO A 494 9.59 2.47 21.40
N ASP A 495 10.32 3.20 22.26
CA ASP A 495 10.32 4.66 22.36
C ASP A 495 11.27 5.37 21.39
N LYS A 496 12.14 4.62 20.69
CA LYS A 496 13.16 5.12 19.79
C LYS A 496 13.35 4.21 18.58
N PRO A 497 12.44 4.22 17.61
CA PRO A 497 12.54 3.39 16.40
C PRO A 497 13.78 3.72 15.56
N VAL A 498 14.34 2.70 14.92
CA VAL A 498 15.46 2.81 13.98
C VAL A 498 15.04 2.29 12.62
N LEU A 499 15.30 3.04 11.55
CA LEU A 499 15.02 2.63 10.19
C LEU A 499 15.85 1.41 9.79
N VAL A 500 15.20 0.33 9.39
CA VAL A 500 15.82 -0.87 8.83
C VAL A 500 15.90 -0.79 7.31
N SER A 501 14.74 -0.59 6.68
CA SER A 501 14.66 -0.50 5.22
C SER A 501 13.39 0.21 4.76
N GLN A 502 13.37 0.54 3.48
CA GLN A 502 12.22 1.12 2.78
C GLN A 502 12.08 0.47 1.41
N TYR A 503 10.86 0.08 1.07
CA TYR A 503 10.50 -0.37 -0.26
C TYR A 503 9.51 0.61 -0.89
N LYS A 504 10.03 1.51 -1.74
CA LYS A 504 9.22 2.47 -2.50
C LYS A 504 9.01 1.96 -3.92
N TYR A 505 7.76 1.99 -4.38
CA TYR A 505 7.38 1.64 -5.74
C TYR A 505 6.69 2.82 -6.42
N ASN A 506 6.61 2.78 -7.75
CA ASN A 506 6.11 3.89 -8.52
C ASN A 506 4.59 3.78 -8.73
N LEU A 507 3.83 4.38 -7.83
CA LEU A 507 2.37 4.46 -7.89
C LEU A 507 1.88 5.15 -9.18
N ASP A 508 2.58 6.18 -9.67
CA ASP A 508 2.27 6.86 -10.93
C ASP A 508 2.29 5.88 -12.13
N SER A 509 3.34 5.05 -12.19
CA SER A 509 3.42 4.03 -13.25
C SER A 509 2.38 2.94 -13.10
N LEU A 510 2.07 2.55 -11.87
CA LEU A 510 1.13 1.46 -11.57
C LEU A 510 -0.32 1.83 -11.91
N TYR A 511 -0.69 3.09 -11.66
CA TYR A 511 -2.07 3.58 -11.81
C TYR A 511 -2.25 4.58 -12.95
N ARG A 512 -1.32 4.66 -13.90
CA ARG A 512 -1.35 5.61 -15.02
C ARG A 512 -2.61 5.48 -15.87
N ASP A 513 -3.02 4.26 -16.18
CA ASP A 513 -4.20 4.01 -17.01
C ASP A 513 -5.49 4.46 -16.31
N VAL A 514 -5.51 4.39 -14.97
CA VAL A 514 -6.63 4.91 -14.16
C VAL A 514 -6.65 6.45 -14.21
N GLU A 515 -5.48 7.07 -14.09
CA GLU A 515 -5.35 8.54 -14.13
C GLU A 515 -5.78 9.12 -15.47
N ASP A 516 -5.43 8.46 -16.58
CA ASP A 516 -5.75 8.93 -17.92
C ASP A 516 -7.27 8.88 -18.25
N VAL A 517 -8.04 8.04 -17.57
CA VAL A 517 -9.50 7.93 -17.75
C VAL A 517 -10.30 8.68 -16.69
N SER A 518 -9.68 9.11 -15.61
CA SER A 518 -10.33 9.81 -14.50
C SER A 518 -10.24 11.33 -14.68
N ALA A 519 -11.23 12.05 -14.14
CA ALA A 519 -11.12 13.49 -13.99
C ALA A 519 -9.92 13.88 -13.11
N PRO A 520 -9.34 15.10 -13.26
CA PRO A 520 -8.21 15.50 -12.43
C PRO A 520 -8.53 15.33 -10.95
N GLY A 521 -7.62 14.66 -10.24
CA GLY A 521 -7.69 14.48 -8.80
C GLY A 521 -8.23 13.15 -8.35
N PHE A 522 -7.41 12.11 -8.45
CA PHE A 522 -7.63 10.88 -7.70
C PHE A 522 -6.57 10.71 -6.63
N THR A 523 -6.95 10.07 -5.53
CA THR A 523 -6.08 9.73 -4.41
C THR A 523 -5.46 8.37 -4.66
N ARG A 524 -4.18 8.23 -4.35
CA ARG A 524 -3.45 6.96 -4.42
C ARG A 524 -2.37 6.92 -3.35
N GLY A 525 -2.20 5.78 -2.72
CA GLY A 525 -1.17 5.62 -1.70
C GLY A 525 -1.04 4.19 -1.21
N THR A 526 0.08 3.90 -0.57
CA THR A 526 0.28 2.69 0.20
C THR A 526 -0.53 2.80 1.48
N HIS A 527 -1.60 2.01 1.57
CA HIS A 527 -2.62 2.13 2.60
C HIS A 527 -2.39 1.20 3.78
N THR A 528 -2.33 -0.10 3.53
CA THR A 528 -2.17 -1.13 4.57
C THR A 528 -0.90 -1.92 4.34
N ALA A 529 -0.20 -2.30 5.42
CA ALA A 529 0.95 -3.18 5.40
C ALA A 529 0.79 -4.25 6.46
N TRP A 530 0.52 -5.49 6.05
CA TRP A 530 0.30 -6.62 6.93
C TRP A 530 1.45 -7.61 6.83
N ARG A 531 2.17 -7.85 7.92
CA ARG A 531 3.27 -8.82 7.97
C ARG A 531 2.71 -10.24 8.12
N GLN A 532 3.03 -11.12 7.18
CA GLN A 532 2.65 -12.53 7.26
C GLN A 532 3.18 -13.19 8.55
N ARG A 533 2.28 -13.73 9.36
CA ARG A 533 2.65 -14.43 10.59
C ARG A 533 3.29 -15.78 10.23
N GLY A 534 4.50 -16.03 10.72
CA GLY A 534 5.24 -17.26 10.44
C GLY A 534 5.76 -17.43 9.01
N GLY A 535 5.70 -16.41 8.17
CA GLY A 535 6.14 -16.44 6.78
C GLY A 535 7.18 -15.36 6.45
N LYS A 536 7.40 -15.11 5.16
CA LYS A 536 8.42 -14.19 4.65
C LYS A 536 7.86 -12.98 3.91
N TYR A 537 6.54 -12.77 3.91
CA TYR A 537 5.90 -11.72 3.12
C TYR A 537 5.32 -10.59 3.96
N VAL A 538 5.23 -9.42 3.35
CA VAL A 538 4.34 -8.34 3.75
C VAL A 538 3.32 -8.16 2.63
N PHE A 539 2.04 -8.16 2.98
CA PHE A 539 0.94 -7.84 2.09
C PHE A 539 0.68 -6.34 2.17
N ILE A 540 0.77 -5.66 1.04
CA ILE A 540 0.49 -4.22 0.93
C ILE A 540 -0.79 -4.05 0.13
N ALA A 541 -1.73 -3.30 0.66
CA ALA A 541 -2.89 -2.83 -0.09
C ALA A 541 -2.69 -1.36 -0.46
N ASP A 542 -2.89 -1.01 -1.73
CA ASP A 542 -2.91 0.37 -2.18
C ASP A 542 -4.34 0.89 -2.14
N GLU A 543 -4.53 2.09 -1.63
CA GLU A 543 -5.80 2.78 -1.73
C GLU A 543 -5.78 3.76 -2.92
N VAL A 544 -6.71 3.56 -3.85
CA VAL A 544 -6.80 4.38 -5.07
C VAL A 544 -8.26 4.68 -5.38
N TYR A 545 -8.65 5.94 -5.35
CA TYR A 545 -10.03 6.38 -5.60
C TYR A 545 -10.10 7.78 -6.20
N LEU A 546 -11.20 8.05 -6.89
CA LEU A 546 -11.55 9.40 -7.34
C LEU A 546 -11.99 10.24 -6.16
N ASN A 547 -11.51 11.48 -6.08
CA ASN A 547 -11.91 12.41 -5.03
C ASN A 547 -13.43 12.57 -4.95
N GLY A 548 -13.98 12.37 -3.75
CA GLY A 548 -15.42 12.40 -3.48
C GLY A 548 -16.18 11.14 -3.86
N SER A 549 -15.51 10.08 -4.33
CA SER A 549 -16.18 8.82 -4.71
C SER A 549 -16.90 8.15 -3.54
N ILE A 550 -16.29 8.10 -2.34
CA ILE A 550 -16.91 7.51 -1.16
C ILE A 550 -17.95 8.44 -0.54
N GLN A 551 -17.57 9.70 -0.29
CA GLN A 551 -18.41 10.67 0.43
C GLN A 551 -19.50 11.31 -0.42
N GLY A 552 -19.33 11.33 -1.74
CA GLY A 552 -20.25 11.93 -2.71
C GLY A 552 -20.95 10.92 -3.62
N ALA A 553 -20.73 9.60 -3.41
CA ALA A 553 -21.32 8.56 -4.23
C ALA A 553 -22.84 8.60 -4.17
N ARG A 554 -23.48 8.66 -5.35
CA ARG A 554 -24.95 8.63 -5.51
C ARG A 554 -25.44 7.27 -5.96
N ASP A 555 -24.57 6.50 -6.55
CA ASP A 555 -24.83 5.14 -7.07
C ASP A 555 -23.51 4.35 -7.11
N ALA A 556 -23.62 3.05 -7.37
CA ALA A 556 -22.47 2.14 -7.42
C ALA A 556 -21.41 2.55 -8.46
N SER A 557 -21.81 3.21 -9.56
CA SER A 557 -20.87 3.59 -10.61
C SER A 557 -20.01 4.80 -10.24
N SER A 558 -20.50 5.67 -9.35
CA SER A 558 -19.79 6.86 -8.87
C SER A 558 -18.84 6.60 -7.70
N SER A 559 -18.79 5.36 -7.21
CA SER A 559 -18.02 4.94 -6.04
C SER A 559 -16.82 4.06 -6.37
N ARG A 560 -16.43 3.96 -7.65
CA ARG A 560 -15.43 3.00 -8.10
C ARG A 560 -14.04 3.24 -7.52
N MET A 561 -13.43 2.15 -7.06
CA MET A 561 -12.09 2.08 -6.47
C MET A 561 -11.14 1.24 -7.34
N TYR A 562 -9.82 1.34 -7.14
CA TYR A 562 -8.84 0.75 -8.07
C TYR A 562 -7.60 0.14 -7.42
N GLY A 563 -7.51 0.06 -6.11
CA GLY A 563 -6.29 -0.40 -5.40
C GLY A 563 -5.87 -1.84 -5.72
N THR A 564 -4.59 -2.12 -5.67
CA THR A 564 -3.94 -3.42 -5.92
C THR A 564 -3.33 -3.97 -4.64
N LEU A 565 -3.43 -5.28 -4.41
CA LEU A 565 -2.64 -5.97 -3.40
C LEU A 565 -1.27 -6.31 -3.97
N GLN A 566 -0.21 -5.99 -3.24
CA GLN A 566 1.15 -6.39 -3.54
C GLN A 566 1.71 -7.31 -2.46
N VAL A 567 2.56 -8.25 -2.87
CA VAL A 567 3.26 -9.17 -1.97
C VAL A 567 4.74 -8.84 -2.00
N ILE A 568 5.27 -8.39 -0.88
CA ILE A 568 6.66 -8.01 -0.71
C ILE A 568 7.39 -9.12 0.05
N ASP A 569 8.41 -9.71 -0.56
CA ASP A 569 9.33 -10.65 0.09
C ASP A 569 10.32 -9.87 0.97
N VAL A 570 10.29 -10.14 2.26
CA VAL A 570 11.17 -9.56 3.29
C VAL A 570 12.09 -10.60 3.91
N SER A 571 12.38 -11.72 3.22
CA SER A 571 13.38 -12.69 3.67
C SER A 571 14.77 -12.05 3.82
N ASP A 572 15.12 -11.12 2.93
CA ASP A 572 16.18 -10.14 3.15
C ASP A 572 15.48 -8.81 3.53
N ILE A 573 15.40 -8.58 4.83
CA ILE A 573 14.63 -7.45 5.37
C ILE A 573 15.26 -6.09 5.06
N GLU A 574 16.56 -6.06 4.77
CA GLU A 574 17.27 -4.84 4.39
C GLU A 574 17.06 -4.50 2.90
N HIS A 575 16.63 -5.51 2.10
CA HIS A 575 16.38 -5.36 0.67
C HIS A 575 15.02 -5.96 0.25
N PRO A 576 13.90 -5.43 0.74
CA PRO A 576 12.56 -5.90 0.38
C PRO A 576 12.30 -5.81 -1.13
N ARG A 577 11.52 -6.74 -1.67
CA ARG A 577 11.20 -6.78 -3.10
C ARG A 577 9.79 -7.29 -3.37
N SER A 578 9.09 -6.68 -4.32
CA SER A 578 7.81 -7.18 -4.81
C SER A 578 8.00 -8.49 -5.58
N VAL A 579 7.21 -9.50 -5.24
CA VAL A 579 7.29 -10.83 -5.85
C VAL A 579 5.97 -11.28 -6.48
N ALA A 580 4.83 -10.81 -5.97
CA ALA A 580 3.52 -11.16 -6.48
C ALA A 580 2.52 -10.01 -6.29
N TRP A 581 1.39 -10.10 -6.99
CA TRP A 581 0.32 -9.10 -6.89
C TRP A 581 -1.06 -9.71 -7.16
N TYR A 582 -2.09 -8.99 -6.72
CA TYR A 582 -3.48 -9.24 -7.08
C TYR A 582 -4.18 -7.92 -7.38
N THR A 583 -4.77 -7.81 -8.57
CA THR A 583 -5.62 -6.69 -8.96
C THR A 583 -7.05 -7.18 -9.12
N PRO A 584 -8.03 -6.67 -8.37
CA PRO A 584 -9.44 -6.99 -8.57
C PRO A 584 -9.89 -6.68 -10.00
N GLU A 585 -10.87 -7.41 -10.50
CA GLU A 585 -11.46 -7.11 -11.82
C GLU A 585 -12.27 -5.81 -11.80
N MET A 586 -12.96 -5.61 -10.69
CA MET A 586 -13.64 -4.38 -10.33
C MET A 586 -13.28 -4.06 -8.89
N GLY A 587 -13.30 -2.77 -8.52
CA GLY A 587 -13.00 -2.33 -7.18
C GLY A 587 -11.50 -2.24 -6.89
N GLY A 588 -11.20 -1.92 -5.65
CA GLY A 588 -9.85 -1.76 -5.11
C GLY A 588 -9.70 -2.43 -3.77
N VAL A 589 -8.51 -2.92 -3.47
CA VAL A 589 -8.23 -3.50 -2.15
C VAL A 589 -8.17 -2.40 -1.07
N HIS A 590 -8.48 -2.79 0.16
CA HIS A 590 -8.37 -1.95 1.34
C HIS A 590 -7.63 -2.71 2.45
N ASN A 591 -8.27 -3.13 3.52
CA ASN A 591 -7.60 -3.83 4.60
C ASN A 591 -7.53 -5.33 4.39
N VAL A 592 -6.51 -5.94 4.98
CA VAL A 592 -6.25 -7.37 4.89
C VAL A 592 -6.14 -8.01 6.27
N TRP A 593 -6.47 -9.29 6.35
CA TRP A 593 -6.28 -10.12 7.52
C TRP A 593 -5.76 -11.50 7.11
N GLN A 594 -4.76 -12.02 7.82
CA GLN A 594 -4.24 -13.35 7.57
C GLN A 594 -4.58 -14.31 8.71
N ALA A 595 -5.07 -15.49 8.36
CA ALA A 595 -5.21 -16.62 9.27
C ALA A 595 -4.61 -17.89 8.63
N GLY A 596 -3.46 -18.34 9.13
CA GLY A 596 -2.69 -19.43 8.53
C GLY A 596 -2.32 -19.16 7.08
N ASP A 597 -2.62 -20.09 6.17
CA ASP A 597 -2.38 -19.96 4.73
C ASP A 597 -3.50 -19.23 3.98
N THR A 598 -4.38 -18.53 4.69
CA THR A 598 -5.51 -17.83 4.11
C THR A 598 -5.38 -16.33 4.35
N LEU A 599 -5.50 -15.55 3.28
CA LEU A 599 -5.59 -14.10 3.30
C LEU A 599 -7.03 -13.67 3.00
N TYR A 600 -7.58 -12.86 3.88
CA TYR A 600 -8.89 -12.24 3.75
C TYR A 600 -8.70 -10.76 3.45
N LEU A 601 -9.52 -10.19 2.59
CA LEU A 601 -9.43 -8.77 2.29
C LEU A 601 -10.81 -8.14 2.03
N GLY A 602 -10.97 -6.90 2.49
CA GLY A 602 -11.99 -5.98 2.05
C GLY A 602 -11.52 -5.31 0.77
N ALA A 603 -12.38 -5.22 -0.22
CA ALA A 603 -12.01 -4.71 -1.53
C ALA A 603 -13.04 -3.71 -2.07
N TYR A 604 -13.49 -2.82 -1.21
CA TYR A 604 -14.46 -1.77 -1.53
C TYR A 604 -15.65 -2.27 -2.35
N ASP A 605 -15.84 -1.74 -3.55
CA ASP A 605 -16.93 -2.11 -4.46
C ASP A 605 -16.77 -3.50 -5.09
N ALA A 606 -15.60 -4.13 -4.97
CA ALA A 606 -15.41 -5.54 -5.31
C ALA A 606 -15.98 -6.50 -4.24
N GLY A 607 -16.18 -6.04 -3.01
CA GLY A 607 -16.68 -6.83 -1.90
C GLY A 607 -15.57 -7.55 -1.11
N PHE A 608 -15.94 -8.61 -0.42
CA PHE A 608 -15.06 -9.45 0.39
C PHE A 608 -14.42 -10.56 -0.44
N HIS A 609 -13.10 -10.75 -0.30
CA HIS A 609 -12.33 -11.77 -1.01
C HIS A 609 -11.46 -12.60 -0.07
N VAL A 610 -11.20 -13.84 -0.46
CA VAL A 610 -10.38 -14.80 0.30
C VAL A 610 -9.40 -15.51 -0.62
N PHE A 611 -8.13 -15.56 -0.25
CA PHE A 611 -7.05 -16.14 -1.06
C PHE A 611 -6.28 -17.23 -0.35
N ASP A 612 -5.86 -18.24 -1.12
CA ASP A 612 -4.85 -19.21 -0.75
C ASP A 612 -3.45 -18.59 -0.94
N VAL A 613 -2.80 -18.27 0.19
CA VAL A 613 -1.43 -17.76 0.24
C VAL A 613 -0.43 -18.82 0.69
N SER A 614 -0.81 -20.10 0.59
CA SER A 614 0.07 -21.22 0.89
C SER A 614 1.25 -21.32 -0.08
N GLY A 615 2.37 -21.78 0.43
CA GLY A 615 3.60 -21.98 -0.35
C GLY A 615 4.30 -20.69 -0.74
N GLU A 616 5.13 -20.77 -1.76
CA GLU A 616 5.80 -19.59 -2.30
C GLU A 616 4.86 -18.80 -3.22
N LEU A 617 4.89 -17.45 -3.10
CA LEU A 617 4.10 -16.54 -3.91
C LEU A 617 4.98 -15.87 -4.96
N LYS A 618 4.51 -15.85 -6.22
CA LYS A 618 5.20 -15.22 -7.35
C LYS A 618 4.20 -14.85 -8.45
N GLY A 619 4.29 -13.61 -8.96
CA GLY A 619 3.52 -13.17 -10.10
C GLY A 619 2.03 -12.89 -9.81
N ASP A 620 1.18 -13.02 -10.81
CA ASP A 620 -0.24 -12.68 -10.76
C ASP A 620 -1.06 -13.76 -10.03
N LEU A 621 -1.51 -13.45 -8.80
CA LEU A 621 -2.29 -14.39 -7.96
C LEU A 621 -3.68 -14.67 -8.53
N ARG A 622 -4.27 -13.73 -9.28
CA ARG A 622 -5.54 -13.90 -9.96
C ARG A 622 -5.42 -14.89 -11.11
N ALA A 623 -4.44 -14.71 -11.97
CA ALA A 623 -4.15 -15.64 -13.08
C ALA A 623 -3.87 -17.07 -12.59
N GLN A 624 -3.34 -17.21 -11.38
CA GLN A 624 -3.05 -18.49 -10.71
C GLN A 624 -4.29 -19.14 -10.09
N GLN A 625 -5.47 -18.51 -10.14
CA GLN A 625 -6.71 -19.01 -9.51
C GLN A 625 -6.55 -19.29 -8.00
N ARG A 626 -5.82 -18.41 -7.30
CA ARG A 626 -5.61 -18.53 -5.85
C ARG A 626 -6.79 -18.03 -5.02
N GLU A 627 -7.73 -17.34 -5.65
CA GLU A 627 -8.94 -16.89 -4.97
C GLU A 627 -9.82 -18.08 -4.57
N MET A 628 -10.07 -18.21 -3.26
CA MET A 628 -10.83 -19.29 -2.66
C MET A 628 -12.31 -18.99 -2.63
N ALA A 629 -12.67 -17.75 -2.31
CA ALA A 629 -14.07 -17.33 -2.14
C ALA A 629 -14.18 -15.82 -2.32
N SER A 630 -15.39 -15.37 -2.65
CA SER A 630 -15.75 -13.95 -2.65
C SER A 630 -17.23 -13.80 -2.27
N LEU A 631 -17.57 -12.64 -1.72
CA LEU A 631 -18.94 -12.24 -1.37
C LEU A 631 -19.10 -10.75 -1.73
N ASN A 632 -20.11 -10.47 -2.54
CA ASN A 632 -20.54 -9.09 -2.73
C ASN A 632 -21.50 -8.70 -1.58
N THR A 633 -21.13 -7.66 -0.82
CA THR A 633 -21.90 -7.17 0.33
C THR A 633 -22.90 -6.08 -0.04
N ALA A 634 -23.09 -5.78 -1.33
CA ALA A 634 -24.05 -4.80 -1.80
C ALA A 634 -25.46 -5.06 -1.26
N ASP A 635 -26.11 -4.02 -0.75
CA ASP A 635 -27.45 -4.09 -0.14
C ASP A 635 -28.29 -2.87 -0.51
N MET A 636 -29.61 -3.05 -0.49
CA MET A 636 -30.57 -1.98 -0.73
C MET A 636 -30.80 -1.09 0.49
N GLY A 637 -30.36 -1.51 1.67
CA GLY A 637 -30.47 -0.78 2.96
C GLY A 637 -29.33 0.21 3.20
N GLY A 638 -28.28 0.19 2.39
CA GLY A 638 -27.16 1.11 2.51
C GLY A 638 -27.49 2.56 2.14
N VAL A 639 -26.59 3.49 2.45
CA VAL A 639 -26.71 4.90 2.01
C VAL A 639 -26.67 4.98 0.50
N VAL A 640 -25.72 4.29 -0.12
CA VAL A 640 -25.67 4.06 -1.56
C VAL A 640 -26.32 2.72 -1.84
N LYS A 641 -27.46 2.74 -2.51
CA LYS A 641 -28.22 1.53 -2.79
C LYS A 641 -27.50 0.62 -3.76
N ASN A 642 -27.54 -0.68 -3.48
CA ASN A 642 -26.93 -1.72 -4.29
C ASN A 642 -25.43 -1.49 -4.55
N ALA A 643 -24.71 -0.97 -3.55
CA ALA A 643 -23.27 -0.78 -3.59
C ALA A 643 -22.61 -1.46 -2.38
N ALA A 644 -21.51 -2.13 -2.63
CA ALA A 644 -20.60 -2.61 -1.60
C ALA A 644 -19.50 -1.56 -1.36
N PHE A 645 -19.05 -1.46 -0.11
CA PHE A 645 -17.87 -0.72 0.28
C PHE A 645 -17.16 -1.49 1.39
N ASP A 646 -16.67 -2.68 1.07
CA ASP A 646 -15.95 -3.49 2.04
C ASP A 646 -14.64 -2.83 2.47
N TRP A 647 -14.62 -2.45 3.74
CA TRP A 647 -13.55 -1.69 4.36
C TRP A 647 -12.47 -2.60 4.94
N GLY A 648 -12.87 -3.50 5.82
CA GLY A 648 -11.97 -4.38 6.53
C GLY A 648 -12.58 -5.71 6.94
N VAL A 649 -11.74 -6.59 7.45
CA VAL A 649 -12.15 -7.90 7.91
C VAL A 649 -11.27 -8.33 9.08
N VAL A 650 -11.89 -8.97 10.07
CA VAL A 650 -11.19 -9.66 11.16
C VAL A 650 -11.72 -11.08 11.25
N VAL A 651 -10.84 -12.06 11.40
CA VAL A 651 -11.24 -13.44 11.64
C VAL A 651 -11.22 -13.71 13.13
N ASN A 652 -12.37 -14.08 13.69
CA ASN A 652 -12.48 -14.44 15.07
C ASN A 652 -11.79 -15.80 15.34
N PRO A 653 -10.75 -15.87 16.16
CA PRO A 653 -10.02 -17.11 16.40
C PRO A 653 -10.84 -18.18 17.14
N LYS A 654 -11.93 -17.77 17.82
CA LYS A 654 -12.78 -18.69 18.59
C LYS A 654 -13.69 -19.54 17.71
N ASP A 655 -14.27 -18.96 16.67
CA ASP A 655 -15.26 -19.62 15.80
C ASP A 655 -14.81 -19.76 14.34
N GLY A 656 -13.69 -19.10 13.96
CA GLY A 656 -13.15 -19.10 12.61
C GLY A 656 -13.98 -18.34 11.57
N LEU A 657 -14.95 -17.52 12.02
CA LEU A 657 -15.77 -16.70 11.15
C LEU A 657 -15.06 -15.40 10.80
N ALA A 658 -15.28 -14.93 9.58
CA ALA A 658 -14.84 -13.61 9.14
C ALA A 658 -15.93 -12.58 9.47
N TYR A 659 -15.53 -11.55 10.20
CA TYR A 659 -16.35 -10.37 10.48
C TYR A 659 -15.94 -9.29 9.52
N VAL A 660 -16.74 -9.09 8.49
CA VAL A 660 -16.47 -8.18 7.38
C VAL A 660 -17.23 -6.90 7.63
N ASN A 661 -16.52 -5.79 7.67
CA ASN A 661 -17.12 -4.48 7.79
C ASN A 661 -17.28 -3.84 6.41
N ASP A 662 -18.52 -3.58 6.05
CA ASP A 662 -18.86 -2.78 4.88
C ASP A 662 -19.27 -1.38 5.35
N PHE A 663 -18.49 -0.38 4.93
CA PHE A 663 -18.70 1.03 5.27
C PHE A 663 -20.13 1.53 5.00
N ASN A 664 -20.74 1.02 3.94
CA ASN A 664 -22.08 1.40 3.48
C ASN A 664 -23.20 0.56 4.12
N ASN A 665 -22.94 -0.72 4.36
CA ASN A 665 -23.98 -1.72 4.66
C ASN A 665 -23.88 -2.33 6.06
N GLY A 666 -22.84 -2.01 6.85
CA GLY A 666 -22.63 -2.49 8.22
C GLY A 666 -21.82 -3.79 8.31
N LEU A 667 -22.03 -4.56 9.38
CA LEU A 667 -21.23 -5.74 9.68
C LEU A 667 -21.87 -7.02 9.14
N TRP A 668 -21.03 -7.85 8.49
CA TRP A 668 -21.39 -9.17 7.96
C TRP A 668 -20.58 -10.25 8.67
N VAL A 669 -21.21 -11.31 9.11
CA VAL A 669 -20.57 -12.48 9.69
C VAL A 669 -20.58 -13.59 8.66
N VAL A 670 -19.39 -14.00 8.20
CA VAL A 670 -19.24 -14.85 7.02
C VAL A 670 -18.45 -16.10 7.35
N ARG A 671 -18.95 -17.25 6.92
CA ARG A 671 -18.23 -18.52 6.97
C ARG A 671 -17.70 -18.86 5.57
N VAL A 672 -16.38 -19.05 5.47
CA VAL A 672 -15.77 -19.71 4.32
C VAL A 672 -15.92 -21.22 4.53
N ASN A 673 -16.77 -21.86 3.76
CA ASN A 673 -17.10 -23.26 3.98
C ASN A 673 -15.90 -24.17 3.68
N PRO A 674 -15.79 -25.32 4.38
CA PRO A 674 -14.77 -26.31 4.05
C PRO A 674 -14.94 -26.78 2.60
N ARG A 675 -13.85 -27.21 2.00
CA ARG A 675 -13.88 -27.79 0.66
C ARG A 675 -14.83 -29.00 0.67
N ARG A 676 -15.80 -29.04 -0.26
CA ARG A 676 -16.64 -30.24 -0.44
C ARG A 676 -15.74 -31.41 -0.81
N SER A 677 -15.71 -32.46 -0.02
CA SER A 677 -15.09 -33.71 -0.42
C SER A 677 -15.80 -34.16 -1.71
N ARG A 678 -15.05 -34.38 -2.79
CA ARG A 678 -15.62 -35.12 -3.93
C ARG A 678 -15.91 -36.53 -3.40
N THR A 679 -17.16 -36.83 -3.09
CA THR A 679 -17.59 -38.20 -2.94
C THR A 679 -17.33 -38.85 -4.29
N PRO A 680 -16.53 -39.93 -4.39
CA PRO A 680 -16.38 -40.62 -5.66
C PRO A 680 -17.79 -40.95 -6.16
N ALA A 681 -18.12 -40.61 -7.41
CA ALA A 681 -19.32 -41.15 -8.04
C ALA A 681 -19.17 -42.68 -7.95
N ILE A 682 -20.04 -43.29 -7.20
CA ILE A 682 -20.12 -44.77 -7.17
C ILE A 682 -20.47 -45.19 -8.58
N PRO A 683 -19.69 -46.09 -9.22
CA PRO A 683 -19.93 -46.52 -10.59
C PRO A 683 -21.28 -47.20 -10.79
#